data_a70b2bb839199caa0b9c0fdc56067b8b
#
_entry.id   a70b2bb839199caa0b9c0fdc56067b8b
#
_cell.length_a   1.000
_cell.length_b   1.000
_cell.length_c   1.000
_cell.angle_alpha   90.00
_cell.angle_beta   90.00
_cell.angle_gamma   90.00
#
_symmetry.space_group_name_H-M   'P 1'
#
loop_
_entity.id
_entity.type
_entity.pdbx_description
1 polymer ?
#
loop_
_entity_poly.entity_id
_entity_poly.type
_entity_poly.pdbx_seq_one_letter_code
_entity_poly.pdbx_strand_id
1 'polypeptide(L)'
;MLVAQNWLSRLLRGVNPSWDGVSAEEMDAAFVRVGFETEGFEPIPETTGPLVIGRVESIEELTGFKKPIRHCMVNVGNANGTGELQSIICGARNFSESDMVVVALPGCVLPGDFAISARETYGRMSAGMICSAAELGLTPQQNKGIITLDPQLQVEVGADARPVIGLSDTVFDVNITPDRGYALSARGLSREIASALDLDFSDVAENPQLAGLSVTVPDVSGDLLSVELQPETKALRFGLRKVSGIDSTVESPWWLQRELMLCGQRPVNAATDVTNYLMLLLGQPMHAFDVDRITGNLVVRCATEGEKVTTLDDVQRELHAEDVVICDDSGVQSLAGVMGGSTSEISDTTTDVYFEAATWDPITVARTSRRHKLSSEASRRFERGVDPALVEVALDMAASLLVSIAGGTISAERTIVGDVPGRPSILMAASLPGDIAGVEYSRDTVIDRLEEIGCTVEVSSCGAKLEVTPPTWRTDLTMPADLVEEVLRLEGLEDIPSIVPTAPAGRGLTPAQRRRRAIGHALAYNGYAEILPTPFIADDVFDVWNLPADDSRRNVVTVQNPLEASNSSLGTTLLPSMLDAVKRNVSRGEPNVALFGVEQVTIAHGHGVSPMPSVANRPSDEQIADLLYSLPVQPLHVATVGTGQWELTGPWGDGRAYTYADAIESAQVVARAAGVDLTLENAEMLPWHPGRCAALKVGETVVGYAGELHPQVLERAGLPARTCAMELDVSALPFDQKLPAPVLSSFPALLQDVALVVDEAVPAESVRAVVEEGAGTSGLLESVELFDVYRSEALGEGKKSLAFSLRFRAPDRTLTDDECSEARLQAVERAGQRFGAELRA
;
A
#
# COMPACT_ATOMS: atom_id res chain seq x y z
N MET A 1 6.37 -4.56 -14.88
CA MET A 1 6.86 -5.64 -15.80
C MET A 1 8.11 -5.15 -16.48
N LEU A 2 9.20 -5.91 -16.35
CA LEU A 2 10.42 -5.56 -17.10
C LEU A 2 10.27 -5.96 -18.57
N VAL A 3 10.65 -5.06 -19.47
CA VAL A 3 10.63 -5.32 -20.93
C VAL A 3 11.74 -4.54 -21.64
N ALA A 4 12.41 -5.19 -22.59
CA ALA A 4 13.50 -4.58 -23.36
C ALA A 4 12.94 -3.75 -24.53
N GLN A 5 13.49 -2.55 -24.76
CA GLN A 5 13.10 -1.66 -25.84
C GLN A 5 13.28 -2.31 -27.21
N ASN A 6 14.40 -3.00 -27.40
CA ASN A 6 14.69 -3.64 -28.71
C ASN A 6 13.71 -4.79 -29.02
N TRP A 7 13.17 -5.46 -27.97
CA TRP A 7 12.17 -6.50 -28.19
C TRP A 7 10.87 -5.89 -28.72
N LEU A 8 10.30 -4.87 -28.07
CA LEU A 8 9.11 -4.17 -28.53
C LEU A 8 9.33 -3.55 -29.92
N SER A 9 10.48 -2.88 -30.13
CA SER A 9 10.83 -2.27 -31.40
C SER A 9 10.93 -3.30 -32.54
N ARG A 10 11.40 -4.52 -32.26
CA ARG A 10 11.46 -5.60 -33.24
C ARG A 10 10.08 -6.05 -33.71
N LEU A 11 9.14 -6.22 -32.76
CA LEU A 11 7.75 -6.57 -33.06
C LEU A 11 7.08 -5.49 -33.92
N LEU A 12 7.27 -4.21 -33.60
CA LEU A 12 6.68 -3.10 -34.32
C LEU A 12 7.33 -2.88 -35.71
N ARG A 13 8.66 -3.01 -35.86
CA ARG A 13 9.35 -2.90 -37.12
C ARG A 13 8.97 -3.99 -38.13
N GLY A 14 8.60 -5.17 -37.64
CA GLY A 14 8.11 -6.25 -38.48
C GLY A 14 6.87 -5.87 -39.29
N VAL A 15 6.06 -4.95 -38.79
CA VAL A 15 4.87 -4.39 -39.45
C VAL A 15 5.18 -3.04 -40.11
N ASN A 16 6.05 -2.22 -39.53
CA ASN A 16 6.42 -0.88 -39.95
C ASN A 16 7.89 -0.79 -40.41
N PRO A 17 8.28 -1.33 -41.60
CA PRO A 17 9.68 -1.43 -41.99
C PRO A 17 10.38 -0.08 -42.16
N SER A 18 9.64 1.00 -42.42
CA SER A 18 10.16 2.36 -42.55
C SER A 18 10.32 3.11 -41.23
N TRP A 19 9.91 2.53 -40.10
CA TRP A 19 10.03 3.13 -38.76
C TRP A 19 11.43 2.89 -38.20
N ASP A 20 12.15 3.97 -37.92
CA ASP A 20 13.54 3.90 -37.44
C ASP A 20 13.63 3.58 -35.93
N GLY A 21 12.51 3.58 -35.22
CA GLY A 21 12.46 3.48 -33.76
C GLY A 21 12.39 4.85 -33.11
N VAL A 22 12.31 4.84 -31.80
CA VAL A 22 12.27 6.03 -30.92
C VAL A 22 13.34 5.92 -29.84
N SER A 23 13.70 7.04 -29.22
CA SER A 23 14.58 7.06 -28.04
C SER A 23 13.87 6.40 -26.82
N ALA A 24 14.64 6.13 -25.76
CA ALA A 24 14.08 5.57 -24.54
C ALA A 24 13.08 6.55 -23.88
N GLU A 25 13.40 7.85 -23.90
CA GLU A 25 12.54 8.90 -23.37
C GLU A 25 11.22 9.02 -24.17
N GLU A 26 11.27 8.89 -25.48
CA GLU A 26 10.07 8.89 -26.33
C GLU A 26 9.23 7.63 -26.13
N MET A 27 9.85 6.47 -25.88
CA MET A 27 9.16 5.22 -25.57
C MET A 27 8.47 5.32 -24.19
N ASP A 28 9.15 5.88 -23.21
CA ASP A 28 8.59 6.14 -21.87
C ASP A 28 7.38 7.07 -21.95
N ALA A 29 7.51 8.18 -22.68
CA ALA A 29 6.40 9.10 -22.93
C ALA A 29 5.23 8.42 -23.67
N ALA A 30 5.51 7.47 -24.57
CA ALA A 30 4.47 6.69 -25.24
C ALA A 30 3.71 5.79 -24.28
N PHE A 31 4.37 5.13 -23.32
CA PHE A 31 3.69 4.38 -22.27
C PHE A 31 2.78 5.27 -21.44
N VAL A 32 3.29 6.42 -20.97
CA VAL A 32 2.50 7.37 -20.18
C VAL A 32 1.30 7.89 -20.95
N ARG A 33 1.46 8.21 -22.23
CA ARG A 33 0.38 8.71 -23.10
C ARG A 33 -0.82 7.77 -23.17
N VAL A 34 -0.60 6.46 -23.20
CA VAL A 34 -1.68 5.46 -23.24
C VAL A 34 -2.07 4.93 -21.85
N GLY A 35 -1.67 5.63 -20.78
CA GLY A 35 -2.14 5.41 -19.41
C GLY A 35 -1.36 4.36 -18.62
N PHE A 36 -0.14 4.02 -19.01
CA PHE A 36 0.75 3.20 -18.18
C PHE A 36 1.67 4.08 -17.34
N GLU A 37 1.84 3.70 -16.10
CA GLU A 37 2.87 4.26 -15.22
C GLU A 37 4.17 3.47 -15.42
N THR A 38 5.29 4.17 -15.51
CA THR A 38 6.61 3.54 -15.53
C THR A 38 7.35 3.85 -14.24
N GLU A 39 8.03 2.86 -13.67
CA GLU A 39 8.95 3.06 -12.55
C GLU A 39 10.31 3.61 -13.02
N GLY A 40 10.47 3.76 -14.33
CA GLY A 40 11.63 4.25 -15.02
C GLY A 40 12.18 3.28 -16.05
N PHE A 41 13.30 3.67 -16.64
CA PHE A 41 14.04 2.83 -17.59
C PHE A 41 15.55 2.93 -17.34
N GLU A 42 16.24 1.82 -17.57
CA GLU A 42 17.69 1.75 -17.40
C GLU A 42 18.35 1.16 -18.65
N PRO A 43 19.32 1.85 -19.26
CA PRO A 43 20.13 1.26 -20.32
C PRO A 43 21.01 0.16 -19.72
N ILE A 44 21.31 -0.87 -20.54
CA ILE A 44 22.33 -1.86 -20.15
C ILE A 44 23.64 -1.12 -19.88
N PRO A 45 24.31 -1.39 -18.74
CA PRO A 45 25.53 -0.68 -18.36
C PRO A 45 26.61 -0.74 -19.43
N GLU A 46 27.29 0.38 -19.70
CA GLU A 46 28.30 0.49 -20.72
C GLU A 46 29.52 -0.37 -20.41
N THR A 47 30.01 -1.05 -21.45
CA THR A 47 31.28 -1.77 -21.44
C THR A 47 32.22 -1.14 -22.48
N THR A 48 33.40 -0.67 -22.10
CA THR A 48 34.34 -0.02 -22.98
C THR A 48 35.61 -0.86 -23.24
N GLY A 49 36.36 -0.52 -24.26
CA GLY A 49 37.58 -1.26 -24.61
C GLY A 49 37.33 -2.59 -25.35
N PRO A 50 38.29 -3.50 -25.44
CA PRO A 50 38.22 -4.71 -26.27
C PRO A 50 37.39 -5.81 -25.60
N LEU A 51 36.11 -5.91 -25.96
CA LEU A 51 35.21 -7.00 -25.69
C LEU A 51 34.96 -7.78 -27.00
N VAL A 52 35.43 -9.00 -27.09
CA VAL A 52 35.50 -9.73 -28.37
C VAL A 52 34.96 -11.14 -28.31
N ILE A 53 34.61 -11.68 -29.48
CA ILE A 53 34.25 -13.09 -29.62
C ILE A 53 35.53 -13.92 -29.61
N GLY A 54 35.61 -14.91 -28.74
CA GLY A 54 36.71 -15.90 -28.69
C GLY A 54 36.20 -17.31 -28.93
N ARG A 55 37.11 -18.19 -29.42
CA ARG A 55 36.87 -19.61 -29.50
C ARG A 55 37.81 -20.35 -28.54
N VAL A 56 37.26 -21.23 -27.73
CA VAL A 56 38.04 -22.04 -26.78
C VAL A 56 38.75 -23.14 -27.53
N GLU A 57 40.09 -23.09 -27.58
CA GLU A 57 40.90 -24.08 -28.33
C GLU A 57 41.33 -25.26 -27.42
N SER A 58 41.56 -25.01 -26.11
CA SER A 58 41.89 -26.09 -25.18
C SER A 58 41.58 -25.71 -23.75
N ILE A 59 41.28 -26.73 -22.94
CA ILE A 59 40.96 -26.60 -21.54
C ILE A 59 41.85 -27.53 -20.69
N GLU A 60 42.58 -26.99 -19.72
CA GLU A 60 43.34 -27.73 -18.70
C GLU A 60 42.67 -27.59 -17.36
N GLU A 61 42.22 -28.69 -16.75
CA GLU A 61 41.68 -28.68 -15.40
C GLU A 61 42.82 -28.53 -14.35
N LEU A 62 42.82 -27.45 -13.58
CA LEU A 62 43.80 -27.22 -12.54
C LEU A 62 43.36 -27.89 -11.24
N THR A 63 44.23 -28.86 -10.77
CA THR A 63 43.95 -29.62 -9.56
C THR A 63 44.67 -29.04 -8.33
N GLY A 64 44.20 -29.35 -7.14
CA GLY A 64 44.81 -28.90 -5.86
C GLY A 64 44.18 -27.61 -5.26
N PHE A 65 43.13 -27.07 -5.84
CA PHE A 65 42.43 -25.90 -5.33
C PHE A 65 41.06 -26.26 -4.72
N LYS A 66 40.58 -25.46 -3.79
CA LYS A 66 39.25 -25.65 -3.12
C LYS A 66 38.07 -25.58 -4.07
N LYS A 67 38.19 -24.81 -5.15
CA LYS A 67 37.20 -24.70 -6.19
C LYS A 67 37.76 -25.26 -7.51
N PRO A 68 36.90 -25.84 -8.36
CA PRO A 68 37.34 -26.26 -9.69
C PRO A 68 37.76 -25.04 -10.50
N ILE A 69 38.93 -25.09 -11.10
CA ILE A 69 39.51 -24.00 -11.90
C ILE A 69 39.99 -24.57 -13.20
N ARG A 70 39.75 -23.86 -14.28
CA ARG A 70 40.16 -24.19 -15.64
C ARG A 70 41.17 -23.17 -16.17
N HIS A 71 42.22 -23.65 -16.80
CA HIS A 71 43.09 -22.82 -17.61
C HIS A 71 42.73 -23.05 -19.07
N CYS A 72 42.29 -21.99 -19.74
CA CYS A 72 41.75 -22.02 -21.08
C CYS A 72 42.69 -21.29 -22.03
N MET A 73 42.95 -21.88 -23.19
CA MET A 73 43.58 -21.20 -24.30
C MET A 73 42.50 -20.81 -25.31
N VAL A 74 42.32 -19.51 -25.50
CA VAL A 74 41.20 -18.96 -26.26
C VAL A 74 41.76 -18.22 -27.49
N ASN A 75 41.27 -18.57 -28.65
CA ASN A 75 41.55 -17.87 -29.91
C ASN A 75 40.67 -16.62 -29.96
N VAL A 76 41.30 -15.46 -30.02
CA VAL A 76 40.64 -14.14 -30.14
C VAL A 76 41.05 -13.43 -31.47
N GLY A 77 41.54 -14.20 -32.45
CA GLY A 77 42.04 -13.64 -33.71
C GLY A 77 43.20 -12.66 -33.47
N ASN A 78 43.17 -11.55 -34.20
CA ASN A 78 44.16 -10.47 -34.05
C ASN A 78 43.76 -9.41 -33.00
N ALA A 79 42.66 -9.59 -32.27
CA ALA A 79 42.15 -8.59 -31.33
C ALA A 79 43.11 -8.31 -30.16
N ASN A 80 43.98 -9.26 -29.79
CA ASN A 80 45.02 -9.09 -28.76
C ASN A 80 46.31 -8.45 -29.31
N GLY A 81 46.36 -8.14 -30.60
CA GLY A 81 47.49 -7.52 -31.25
C GLY A 81 48.66 -8.46 -31.59
N THR A 82 48.62 -9.72 -31.17
CA THR A 82 49.68 -10.74 -31.40
C THR A 82 49.22 -11.87 -32.31
N GLY A 83 47.92 -12.15 -32.40
CA GLY A 83 47.36 -13.31 -33.08
C GLY A 83 47.64 -14.66 -32.37
N GLU A 84 48.24 -14.63 -31.19
CA GLU A 84 48.48 -15.81 -30.37
C GLU A 84 47.26 -16.16 -29.53
N LEU A 85 47.17 -17.41 -29.05
CA LEU A 85 46.10 -17.82 -28.17
C LEU A 85 46.15 -17.08 -26.84
N GLN A 86 44.99 -16.63 -26.37
CA GLN A 86 44.85 -15.92 -25.10
C GLN A 86 44.75 -16.89 -23.94
N SER A 87 45.66 -16.78 -22.98
CA SER A 87 45.64 -17.57 -21.75
C SER A 87 44.67 -16.95 -20.74
N ILE A 88 43.67 -17.69 -20.30
CA ILE A 88 42.64 -17.19 -19.38
C ILE A 88 42.32 -18.24 -18.33
N ILE A 89 42.21 -17.83 -17.07
CA ILE A 89 41.73 -18.65 -15.96
C ILE A 89 40.23 -18.44 -15.80
N CYS A 90 39.45 -19.53 -15.82
CA CYS A 90 37.99 -19.50 -15.67
C CYS A 90 37.52 -20.50 -14.63
N GLY A 91 36.52 -20.12 -13.83
CA GLY A 91 35.88 -20.98 -12.84
C GLY A 91 34.58 -21.65 -13.33
N ALA A 92 34.06 -21.23 -14.49
CA ALA A 92 32.83 -21.77 -15.04
C ALA A 92 33.05 -23.15 -15.68
N ARG A 93 31.95 -23.93 -15.80
CA ARG A 93 31.99 -25.29 -16.32
C ARG A 93 30.97 -25.57 -17.43
N ASN A 94 30.18 -24.59 -17.80
CA ASN A 94 29.15 -24.70 -18.82
C ASN A 94 29.67 -24.50 -20.26
N PHE A 95 30.96 -24.77 -20.50
CA PHE A 95 31.55 -24.63 -21.82
C PHE A 95 32.61 -25.71 -22.07
N SER A 96 32.86 -25.99 -23.33
CA SER A 96 33.76 -27.02 -23.83
C SER A 96 34.76 -26.46 -24.85
N GLU A 97 35.71 -27.29 -25.26
CA GLU A 97 36.58 -26.95 -26.40
C GLU A 97 35.76 -26.78 -27.67
N SER A 98 36.12 -25.82 -28.49
CA SER A 98 35.45 -25.33 -29.69
C SER A 98 34.28 -24.37 -29.49
N ASP A 99 33.80 -24.17 -28.25
CA ASP A 99 32.73 -23.21 -28.00
C ASP A 99 33.18 -21.78 -28.28
N MET A 100 32.23 -20.99 -28.77
CA MET A 100 32.34 -19.55 -28.97
C MET A 100 31.89 -18.84 -27.67
N VAL A 101 32.72 -17.94 -27.17
CA VAL A 101 32.56 -17.27 -25.88
C VAL A 101 32.85 -15.77 -25.98
N VAL A 102 32.39 -15.02 -25.00
CA VAL A 102 32.65 -13.57 -24.90
C VAL A 102 33.86 -13.34 -24.02
N VAL A 103 34.85 -12.64 -24.55
CA VAL A 103 36.15 -12.39 -23.92
C VAL A 103 36.41 -10.91 -23.74
N ALA A 104 36.61 -10.48 -22.50
CA ALA A 104 37.17 -9.17 -22.17
C ALA A 104 38.68 -9.26 -22.11
N LEU A 105 39.37 -8.58 -23.03
CA LEU A 105 40.81 -8.49 -23.09
C LEU A 105 41.38 -7.42 -22.16
N PRO A 106 42.71 -7.42 -21.85
CA PRO A 106 43.31 -6.34 -21.08
C PRO A 106 43.05 -4.97 -21.69
N GLY A 107 42.59 -4.02 -20.88
CA GLY A 107 42.12 -2.69 -21.29
C GLY A 107 40.61 -2.59 -21.50
N CYS A 108 39.88 -3.70 -21.41
CA CYS A 108 38.41 -3.66 -21.30
C CYS A 108 37.99 -3.19 -19.92
N VAL A 109 36.95 -2.34 -19.82
CA VAL A 109 36.34 -1.91 -18.58
C VAL A 109 34.88 -2.39 -18.58
N LEU A 110 34.55 -3.26 -17.64
CA LEU A 110 33.23 -3.82 -17.45
C LEU A 110 32.40 -2.93 -16.51
N PRO A 111 31.08 -3.12 -16.40
CA PRO A 111 30.20 -2.42 -15.46
C PRO A 111 30.78 -2.34 -14.05
N GLY A 112 30.57 -1.18 -13.37
CA GLY A 112 31.13 -0.93 -12.04
C GLY A 112 32.63 -0.57 -12.06
N ASP A 113 33.12 -0.02 -13.18
CA ASP A 113 34.52 0.40 -13.37
C ASP A 113 35.53 -0.74 -13.21
N PHE A 114 35.11 -1.96 -13.49
CA PHE A 114 35.96 -3.14 -13.36
C PHE A 114 36.89 -3.29 -14.56
N ALA A 115 38.14 -2.79 -14.40
CA ALA A 115 39.15 -2.83 -15.45
C ALA A 115 39.85 -4.22 -15.55
N ILE A 116 39.86 -4.79 -16.73
CA ILE A 116 40.53 -6.05 -17.03
C ILE A 116 42.02 -5.81 -17.30
N SER A 117 42.85 -6.55 -16.57
CA SER A 117 44.32 -6.54 -16.75
C SER A 117 44.90 -7.95 -16.70
N ALA A 118 46.07 -8.12 -17.34
CA ALA A 118 46.81 -9.36 -17.22
C ALA A 118 47.33 -9.53 -15.77
N ARG A 119 47.09 -10.68 -15.16
CA ARG A 119 47.51 -11.00 -13.80
C ARG A 119 47.85 -12.48 -13.62
N GLU A 120 48.80 -12.77 -12.76
CA GLU A 120 49.05 -14.14 -12.36
C GLU A 120 47.99 -14.63 -11.37
N THR A 121 47.36 -15.75 -11.68
CA THR A 121 46.28 -16.35 -10.87
C THR A 121 46.43 -17.87 -10.94
N TYR A 122 46.45 -18.54 -9.78
CA TYR A 122 46.64 -19.98 -9.66
C TYR A 122 47.92 -20.51 -10.33
N GLY A 123 48.98 -19.72 -10.30
CA GLY A 123 50.28 -20.08 -10.89
C GLY A 123 50.34 -20.03 -12.44
N ARG A 124 49.34 -19.41 -13.04
CA ARG A 124 49.28 -19.17 -14.51
C ARG A 124 48.96 -17.71 -14.79
N MET A 125 49.46 -17.22 -15.91
CA MET A 125 49.12 -15.87 -16.39
C MET A 125 47.68 -15.92 -16.96
N SER A 126 46.74 -15.09 -16.41
CA SER A 126 45.42 -14.84 -17.00
C SER A 126 45.44 -13.47 -17.62
N ALA A 127 45.40 -13.40 -18.95
CA ALA A 127 45.43 -12.16 -19.69
C ALA A 127 44.07 -11.86 -20.33
N GLY A 128 43.05 -11.83 -19.52
CA GLY A 128 41.66 -11.57 -19.91
C GLY A 128 40.67 -12.31 -19.02
N MET A 129 39.41 -12.18 -19.39
CA MET A 129 38.29 -12.83 -18.70
C MET A 129 37.27 -13.33 -19.71
N ILE A 130 36.77 -14.55 -19.57
CA ILE A 130 35.59 -15.05 -20.25
C ILE A 130 34.37 -14.58 -19.44
N CYS A 131 33.49 -13.82 -20.08
CA CYS A 131 32.47 -13.08 -19.39
C CYS A 131 31.17 -13.89 -19.16
N SER A 132 30.58 -13.69 -17.99
CA SER A 132 29.21 -14.07 -17.69
C SER A 132 28.22 -12.92 -17.99
N ALA A 133 26.94 -13.23 -18.05
CA ALA A 133 25.87 -12.22 -18.23
C ALA A 133 25.83 -11.19 -17.08
N ALA A 134 26.07 -11.63 -15.86
CA ALA A 134 26.11 -10.75 -14.68
C ALA A 134 27.26 -9.74 -14.72
N GLU A 135 28.44 -10.15 -15.18
CA GLU A 135 29.60 -9.25 -15.32
C GLU A 135 29.39 -8.19 -16.40
N LEU A 136 28.53 -8.45 -17.37
CA LEU A 136 28.14 -7.51 -18.42
C LEU A 136 26.86 -6.68 -18.06
N GLY A 137 26.30 -6.86 -16.85
CA GLY A 137 25.15 -6.09 -16.38
C GLY A 137 23.80 -6.52 -16.96
N LEU A 138 23.72 -7.71 -17.60
CA LEU A 138 22.47 -8.22 -18.18
C LEU A 138 21.52 -8.84 -17.15
N THR A 139 22.02 -9.16 -15.97
CA THR A 139 21.24 -9.69 -14.86
C THR A 139 21.89 -9.32 -13.52
N PRO A 140 21.13 -9.00 -12.47
CA PRO A 140 21.69 -8.80 -11.13
C PRO A 140 22.09 -10.12 -10.45
N GLN A 141 21.63 -11.26 -10.95
CA GLN A 141 21.90 -12.56 -10.36
C GLN A 141 23.27 -13.06 -10.78
N GLN A 142 24.10 -13.51 -9.83
CA GLN A 142 25.37 -14.16 -10.14
C GLN A 142 25.09 -15.52 -10.78
N ASN A 143 25.29 -15.60 -12.09
CA ASN A 143 25.27 -16.87 -12.83
C ASN A 143 26.56 -17.66 -12.56
N LYS A 144 26.43 -18.98 -12.44
CA LYS A 144 27.56 -19.86 -12.29
C LYS A 144 28.29 -20.15 -13.62
N GLY A 145 27.72 -19.71 -14.74
CA GLY A 145 28.17 -19.94 -16.09
C GLY A 145 28.67 -18.68 -16.80
N ILE A 146 29.38 -18.86 -17.87
CA ILE A 146 29.77 -17.83 -18.84
C ILE A 146 28.79 -17.80 -20.01
N ILE A 147 28.85 -16.75 -20.81
CA ILE A 147 28.10 -16.66 -22.08
C ILE A 147 28.73 -17.58 -23.11
N THR A 148 27.97 -18.56 -23.58
CA THR A 148 28.26 -19.40 -24.74
C THR A 148 27.35 -18.98 -25.89
N LEU A 149 27.88 -18.94 -27.09
CA LEU A 149 27.15 -18.57 -28.30
C LEU A 149 26.74 -19.81 -29.08
N ASP A 150 25.59 -19.73 -29.74
CA ASP A 150 25.13 -20.79 -30.65
C ASP A 150 26.20 -21.13 -31.68
N PRO A 151 26.59 -22.41 -31.81
CA PRO A 151 27.58 -22.84 -32.81
C PRO A 151 27.18 -22.53 -34.25
N GLN A 152 25.90 -22.37 -34.52
CA GLN A 152 25.40 -22.01 -35.88
C GLN A 152 25.54 -20.52 -36.19
N LEU A 153 25.90 -19.70 -35.22
CA LEU A 153 26.07 -18.26 -35.38
C LEU A 153 27.35 -18.02 -36.20
N GLN A 154 27.23 -17.50 -37.42
CA GLN A 154 28.38 -17.18 -38.26
C GLN A 154 29.03 -15.86 -37.83
N VAL A 155 29.88 -15.92 -36.80
CA VAL A 155 30.58 -14.77 -36.21
C VAL A 155 32.09 -15.01 -36.34
N GLU A 156 32.83 -13.96 -36.73
CA GLU A 156 34.27 -14.03 -36.78
C GLU A 156 34.90 -13.96 -35.41
N VAL A 157 35.90 -14.82 -35.17
CA VAL A 157 36.72 -14.78 -33.98
C VAL A 157 37.49 -13.46 -33.92
N GLY A 158 37.42 -12.74 -32.79
CA GLY A 158 38.01 -11.41 -32.61
C GLY A 158 37.11 -10.24 -33.01
N ALA A 159 35.92 -10.50 -33.54
CA ALA A 159 34.90 -9.45 -33.75
C ALA A 159 34.41 -8.85 -32.43
N ASP A 160 33.94 -7.61 -32.45
CA ASP A 160 33.30 -6.97 -31.29
C ASP A 160 32.06 -7.79 -30.83
N ALA A 161 32.07 -8.19 -29.58
CA ALA A 161 31.00 -9.02 -29.01
C ALA A 161 29.71 -8.23 -28.74
N ARG A 162 29.78 -6.91 -28.53
CA ARG A 162 28.64 -6.09 -28.12
C ARG A 162 27.40 -6.22 -29.00
N PRO A 163 27.52 -6.05 -30.33
CA PRO A 163 26.35 -6.18 -31.23
C PRO A 163 25.85 -7.64 -31.29
N VAL A 164 26.77 -8.62 -31.16
CA VAL A 164 26.42 -10.05 -31.24
C VAL A 164 25.58 -10.49 -30.06
N ILE A 165 25.94 -10.05 -28.86
CA ILE A 165 25.23 -10.40 -27.61
C ILE A 165 24.19 -9.39 -27.21
N GLY A 166 24.01 -8.30 -27.98
CA GLY A 166 22.94 -7.32 -27.79
C GLY A 166 23.12 -6.46 -26.55
N LEU A 167 24.32 -5.91 -26.29
CA LEU A 167 24.55 -5.03 -25.12
C LEU A 167 24.02 -3.61 -25.30
N SER A 168 23.50 -3.22 -26.45
CA SER A 168 22.88 -1.92 -26.67
C SER A 168 21.36 -2.08 -26.59
N ASP A 169 20.81 -1.90 -25.40
CA ASP A 169 19.37 -1.97 -25.14
C ASP A 169 19.01 -1.17 -23.89
N THR A 170 17.73 -0.91 -23.70
CA THR A 170 17.17 -0.25 -22.51
C THR A 170 16.03 -1.11 -21.96
N VAL A 171 15.99 -1.30 -20.65
CA VAL A 171 14.94 -2.05 -19.97
C VAL A 171 14.01 -1.08 -19.27
N PHE A 172 12.71 -1.19 -19.56
CA PHE A 172 11.64 -0.44 -18.91
C PHE A 172 11.03 -1.27 -17.79
N ASP A 173 10.75 -0.65 -16.66
CA ASP A 173 9.86 -1.24 -15.65
C ASP A 173 8.48 -0.59 -15.74
N VAL A 174 7.56 -1.30 -16.41
CA VAL A 174 6.20 -0.83 -16.65
C VAL A 174 5.28 -1.36 -15.54
N ASN A 175 4.63 -0.45 -14.83
CA ASN A 175 3.64 -0.81 -13.82
C ASN A 175 2.31 -1.15 -14.51
N ILE A 176 1.93 -2.42 -14.47
CA ILE A 176 0.68 -2.89 -15.07
C ILE A 176 -0.41 -2.96 -14.01
N THR A 177 -1.47 -2.20 -14.19
CA THR A 177 -2.64 -2.20 -13.30
C THR A 177 -3.43 -3.52 -13.38
N PRO A 178 -4.18 -3.90 -12.34
CA PRO A 178 -4.91 -5.18 -12.31
C PRO A 178 -5.94 -5.37 -13.43
N ASP A 179 -6.50 -4.31 -13.97
CA ASP A 179 -7.45 -4.30 -15.08
C ASP A 179 -6.79 -4.57 -16.44
N ARG A 180 -5.47 -4.34 -16.58
CA ARG A 180 -4.73 -4.47 -17.84
C ARG A 180 -3.90 -5.76 -17.90
N GLY A 181 -4.50 -6.90 -17.55
CA GLY A 181 -3.82 -8.20 -17.51
C GLY A 181 -3.14 -8.58 -18.83
N TYR A 182 -3.75 -8.24 -19.98
CA TYR A 182 -3.19 -8.49 -21.31
C TYR A 182 -1.84 -7.81 -21.55
N ALA A 183 -1.59 -6.68 -20.89
CA ALA A 183 -0.33 -5.93 -21.01
C ALA A 183 0.83 -6.55 -20.20
N LEU A 184 0.60 -7.62 -19.43
CA LEU A 184 1.69 -8.42 -18.84
C LEU A 184 2.40 -9.29 -19.90
N SER A 185 2.54 -8.76 -21.12
CA SER A 185 3.17 -9.43 -22.24
C SER A 185 3.75 -8.42 -23.26
N ALA A 186 4.78 -8.82 -23.99
CA ALA A 186 5.29 -8.02 -25.10
C ALA A 186 4.22 -7.82 -26.20
N ARG A 187 3.35 -8.81 -26.44
CA ARG A 187 2.17 -8.71 -27.31
C ARG A 187 1.26 -7.55 -26.93
N GLY A 188 0.88 -7.46 -25.63
CA GLY A 188 0.01 -6.39 -25.12
C GLY A 188 0.70 -5.03 -25.13
N LEU A 189 1.94 -4.95 -24.64
CA LEU A 189 2.68 -3.69 -24.62
C LEU A 189 2.99 -3.15 -26.03
N SER A 190 3.33 -4.02 -26.99
CA SER A 190 3.55 -3.57 -28.38
C SER A 190 2.27 -3.05 -29.03
N ARG A 191 1.09 -3.60 -28.71
CA ARG A 191 -0.21 -3.06 -29.16
C ARG A 191 -0.42 -1.64 -28.65
N GLU A 192 -0.18 -1.42 -27.36
CA GLU A 192 -0.34 -0.11 -26.73
C GLU A 192 0.66 0.94 -27.27
N ILE A 193 1.92 0.54 -27.44
CA ILE A 193 2.95 1.43 -28.04
C ILE A 193 2.63 1.72 -29.51
N ALA A 194 2.09 0.77 -30.27
CA ALA A 194 1.64 1.02 -31.64
C ALA A 194 0.58 2.12 -31.67
N SER A 195 -0.43 2.04 -30.80
CA SER A 195 -1.43 3.08 -30.63
C SER A 195 -0.82 4.42 -30.22
N ALA A 196 0.08 4.44 -29.21
CA ALA A 196 0.71 5.67 -28.75
C ALA A 196 1.55 6.39 -29.81
N LEU A 197 2.15 5.65 -30.75
CA LEU A 197 3.04 6.17 -31.78
C LEU A 197 2.40 6.25 -33.18
N ASP A 198 1.09 6.00 -33.28
CA ASP A 198 0.33 5.98 -34.55
C ASP A 198 0.96 5.03 -35.59
N LEU A 199 1.29 3.80 -35.17
CA LEU A 199 1.88 2.75 -35.98
C LEU A 199 0.87 1.64 -36.27
N ASP A 200 1.05 0.97 -37.39
CA ASP A 200 0.31 -0.25 -37.68
C ASP A 200 0.68 -1.37 -36.68
N PHE A 201 -0.33 -2.12 -36.24
CA PHE A 201 -0.15 -3.27 -35.35
C PHE A 201 -0.55 -4.58 -36.03
N SER A 202 0.24 -5.62 -35.82
CA SER A 202 -0.13 -7.02 -36.16
C SER A 202 0.16 -7.92 -34.95
N ASP A 203 -0.80 -8.78 -34.64
CA ASP A 203 -0.72 -9.65 -33.48
C ASP A 203 0.32 -10.75 -33.68
N VAL A 204 1.28 -10.86 -32.79
CA VAL A 204 2.31 -11.90 -32.81
C VAL A 204 1.74 -13.32 -32.61
N ALA A 205 0.56 -13.44 -31.99
CA ALA A 205 -0.14 -14.72 -31.87
C ALA A 205 -0.65 -15.23 -33.23
N GLU A 206 -1.01 -14.35 -34.15
CA GLU A 206 -1.42 -14.66 -35.52
C GLU A 206 -0.22 -14.68 -36.46
N ASN A 207 0.82 -13.91 -36.16
CA ASN A 207 2.00 -13.77 -36.98
C ASN A 207 3.30 -13.98 -36.17
N PRO A 208 3.64 -15.23 -35.81
CA PRO A 208 4.81 -15.57 -34.98
C PRO A 208 6.15 -15.11 -35.55
N GLN A 209 6.21 -14.88 -36.87
CA GLN A 209 7.42 -14.42 -37.57
C GLN A 209 7.86 -13.02 -37.10
N LEU A 210 6.96 -12.21 -36.54
CA LEU A 210 7.31 -10.92 -35.93
C LEU A 210 8.26 -11.09 -34.74
N ALA A 211 8.14 -12.20 -34.02
CA ALA A 211 9.07 -12.60 -32.96
C ALA A 211 10.28 -13.41 -33.48
N GLY A 212 10.43 -13.58 -34.78
CA GLY A 212 11.45 -14.42 -35.38
C GLY A 212 11.18 -15.94 -35.23
N LEU A 213 9.97 -16.32 -34.89
CA LEU A 213 9.58 -17.73 -34.69
C LEU A 213 9.00 -18.32 -35.98
N SER A 214 9.46 -19.54 -36.32
CA SER A 214 8.88 -20.33 -37.38
C SER A 214 8.09 -21.47 -36.78
N VAL A 215 6.78 -21.37 -36.82
CA VAL A 215 5.89 -22.40 -36.26
C VAL A 215 5.58 -23.43 -37.32
N THR A 216 6.03 -24.68 -37.09
CA THR A 216 5.79 -25.80 -37.97
C THR A 216 5.32 -26.97 -37.12
N VAL A 217 4.04 -27.32 -37.19
CA VAL A 217 3.42 -28.40 -36.43
C VAL A 217 2.64 -29.33 -37.36
N PRO A 218 2.56 -30.60 -37.05
CA PRO A 218 1.72 -31.55 -37.82
C PRO A 218 0.22 -31.24 -37.60
N ASP A 219 -0.60 -31.60 -38.59
CA ASP A 219 -2.05 -31.58 -38.47
C ASP A 219 -2.50 -32.43 -37.28
N VAL A 220 -3.51 -31.98 -36.56
CA VAL A 220 -4.01 -32.68 -35.38
C VAL A 220 -4.78 -33.93 -35.78
N SER A 221 -4.34 -35.10 -35.29
CA SER A 221 -4.92 -36.41 -35.64
C SER A 221 -5.76 -37.05 -34.54
N GLY A 222 -5.80 -36.48 -33.34
CA GLY A 222 -6.54 -36.99 -32.18
C GLY A 222 -6.06 -36.40 -30.86
N ASP A 223 -6.57 -36.95 -29.76
CA ASP A 223 -6.21 -36.54 -28.40
C ASP A 223 -5.01 -37.34 -27.88
N LEU A 224 -4.09 -36.67 -27.13
CA LEU A 224 -2.93 -37.28 -26.47
C LEU A 224 -3.33 -38.22 -25.33
N LEU A 225 -4.14 -37.68 -24.40
CA LEU A 225 -4.69 -38.39 -23.25
C LEU A 225 -6.01 -37.72 -22.84
N SER A 226 -6.81 -38.44 -22.05
CA SER A 226 -8.05 -37.86 -21.52
C SER A 226 -7.75 -36.84 -20.43
N VAL A 227 -8.42 -35.70 -20.51
CA VAL A 227 -8.38 -34.65 -19.46
C VAL A 227 -9.82 -34.37 -19.03
N GLU A 228 -10.09 -34.42 -17.74
CA GLU A 228 -11.38 -34.05 -17.15
C GLU A 228 -11.26 -32.71 -16.42
N LEU A 229 -12.10 -31.76 -16.80
CA LEU A 229 -12.26 -30.51 -16.06
C LEU A 229 -13.51 -30.58 -15.19
N GLN A 230 -13.34 -30.66 -13.87
CA GLN A 230 -14.49 -30.70 -12.97
C GLN A 230 -15.12 -29.29 -12.87
N PRO A 231 -16.46 -29.15 -12.97
CA PRO A 231 -17.14 -27.89 -13.11
C PRO A 231 -16.92 -26.93 -11.93
N GLU A 232 -16.73 -27.44 -10.73
CA GLU A 232 -16.48 -26.67 -9.51
C GLU A 232 -15.16 -25.88 -9.55
N THR A 233 -14.20 -26.30 -10.38
CA THR A 233 -12.93 -25.62 -10.58
C THR A 233 -13.05 -24.31 -11.34
N LYS A 234 -14.13 -24.13 -12.10
CA LYS A 234 -14.36 -23.00 -13.02
C LYS A 234 -13.23 -22.80 -14.04
N ALA A 235 -12.42 -23.85 -14.27
CA ALA A 235 -11.45 -23.83 -15.37
C ALA A 235 -12.17 -23.69 -16.70
N LEU A 236 -11.75 -22.75 -17.54
CA LEU A 236 -12.42 -22.48 -18.80
C LEU A 236 -11.88 -23.33 -19.93
N ARG A 237 -10.55 -23.48 -19.99
CA ARG A 237 -9.90 -24.20 -21.09
C ARG A 237 -8.59 -24.80 -20.61
N PHE A 238 -8.27 -25.98 -21.14
CA PHE A 238 -7.04 -26.72 -20.84
C PHE A 238 -6.52 -27.40 -22.08
N GLY A 239 -5.24 -27.35 -22.35
CA GLY A 239 -4.64 -27.98 -23.51
C GLY A 239 -3.30 -28.62 -23.21
N LEU A 240 -3.00 -29.72 -23.95
CA LEU A 240 -1.72 -30.42 -23.94
C LEU A 240 -1.19 -30.62 -25.33
N ARG A 241 0.12 -30.47 -25.49
CA ARG A 241 0.89 -30.85 -26.70
C ARG A 241 2.13 -31.62 -26.30
N LYS A 242 2.45 -32.72 -27.02
CA LYS A 242 3.61 -33.55 -26.74
C LYS A 242 4.75 -33.29 -27.73
N VAL A 243 5.98 -33.22 -27.19
CA VAL A 243 7.23 -33.28 -27.95
C VAL A 243 8.02 -34.46 -27.44
N SER A 244 8.47 -35.36 -28.34
CA SER A 244 9.21 -36.58 -27.99
C SER A 244 10.63 -36.54 -28.56
N GLY A 245 11.56 -37.21 -27.84
CA GLY A 245 12.95 -37.39 -28.26
C GLY A 245 13.77 -36.12 -28.24
N ILE A 246 13.53 -35.23 -27.27
CA ILE A 246 14.37 -34.05 -27.08
C ILE A 246 15.67 -34.39 -26.40
N ASP A 247 16.68 -33.55 -26.59
CA ASP A 247 17.90 -33.54 -25.81
C ASP A 247 17.79 -32.48 -24.72
N SER A 248 17.41 -32.88 -23.50
CA SER A 248 17.24 -31.95 -22.37
C SER A 248 18.56 -31.38 -21.82
N THR A 249 19.71 -31.85 -22.32
CA THR A 249 21.03 -31.29 -21.94
C THR A 249 21.43 -30.07 -22.77
N VAL A 250 20.68 -29.77 -23.85
CA VAL A 250 20.91 -28.59 -24.68
C VAL A 250 20.50 -27.35 -23.93
N GLU A 251 21.41 -26.40 -23.78
CA GLU A 251 21.11 -25.07 -23.23
C GLU A 251 20.26 -24.25 -24.22
N SER A 252 19.43 -23.38 -23.70
CA SER A 252 18.68 -22.41 -24.51
C SER A 252 19.65 -21.52 -25.28
N PRO A 253 19.36 -21.14 -26.55
CA PRO A 253 20.21 -20.27 -27.30
C PRO A 253 20.35 -18.88 -26.65
N TRP A 254 21.48 -18.20 -26.88
CA TRP A 254 21.80 -16.94 -26.18
C TRP A 254 20.71 -15.89 -26.30
N TRP A 255 20.08 -15.75 -27.48
CA TRP A 255 19.02 -14.76 -27.66
C TRP A 255 17.84 -15.00 -26.70
N LEU A 256 17.46 -16.27 -26.45
CA LEU A 256 16.36 -16.63 -25.55
C LEU A 256 16.75 -16.37 -24.08
N GLN A 257 17.95 -16.79 -23.69
CA GLN A 257 18.47 -16.53 -22.34
C GLN A 257 18.53 -15.02 -22.05
N ARG A 258 18.99 -14.21 -23.02
CA ARG A 258 19.07 -12.75 -22.89
C ARG A 258 17.69 -12.12 -22.67
N GLU A 259 16.69 -12.44 -23.51
CA GLU A 259 15.34 -11.87 -23.37
C GLU A 259 14.74 -12.22 -21.99
N LEU A 260 14.92 -13.46 -21.53
CA LEU A 260 14.48 -13.86 -20.19
C LEU A 260 15.18 -13.06 -19.10
N MET A 261 16.50 -12.92 -19.15
CA MET A 261 17.27 -12.17 -18.15
C MET A 261 16.87 -10.69 -18.08
N LEU A 262 16.70 -10.03 -19.23
CA LEU A 262 16.27 -8.63 -19.28
C LEU A 262 14.84 -8.43 -18.73
N CYS A 263 14.00 -9.47 -18.79
CA CYS A 263 12.68 -9.48 -18.17
C CYS A 263 12.71 -10.00 -16.72
N GLY A 264 13.90 -10.14 -16.10
CA GLY A 264 14.02 -10.56 -14.70
C GLY A 264 13.87 -12.07 -14.46
N GLN A 265 13.78 -12.88 -15.51
CA GLN A 265 13.67 -14.34 -15.41
C GLN A 265 15.07 -15.00 -15.47
N ARG A 266 15.24 -16.08 -14.74
CA ARG A 266 16.46 -16.89 -14.76
C ARG A 266 16.32 -18.01 -15.78
N PRO A 267 17.20 -18.17 -16.77
CA PRO A 267 17.24 -19.37 -17.60
C PRO A 267 17.47 -20.63 -16.76
N VAL A 268 16.76 -21.72 -17.09
CA VAL A 268 16.79 -23.00 -16.35
C VAL A 268 17.16 -24.17 -17.27
N ASN A 269 16.28 -24.50 -18.20
CA ASN A 269 16.47 -25.50 -19.24
C ASN A 269 15.60 -25.15 -20.47
N ALA A 270 15.87 -25.72 -21.62
CA ALA A 270 15.19 -25.36 -22.87
C ALA A 270 13.65 -25.41 -22.78
N ALA A 271 13.08 -26.47 -22.16
CA ALA A 271 11.62 -26.60 -22.07
C ALA A 271 10.99 -25.54 -21.15
N THR A 272 11.57 -25.28 -19.98
CA THR A 272 11.12 -24.25 -19.04
C THR A 272 11.34 -22.84 -19.61
N ASP A 273 12.44 -22.60 -20.27
CA ASP A 273 12.76 -21.29 -20.87
C ASP A 273 11.80 -20.95 -22.02
N VAL A 274 11.41 -21.94 -22.82
CA VAL A 274 10.37 -21.79 -23.85
C VAL A 274 9.03 -21.39 -23.22
N THR A 275 8.59 -22.04 -22.13
CA THR A 275 7.34 -21.68 -21.45
C THR A 275 7.39 -20.28 -20.86
N ASN A 276 8.52 -19.89 -20.23
CA ASN A 276 8.72 -18.55 -19.69
C ASN A 276 8.76 -17.48 -20.78
N TYR A 277 9.44 -17.74 -21.89
CA TYR A 277 9.49 -16.81 -23.01
C TYR A 277 8.11 -16.57 -23.62
N LEU A 278 7.32 -17.64 -23.85
CA LEU A 278 5.98 -17.49 -24.39
C LEU A 278 5.01 -16.82 -23.41
N MET A 279 5.16 -17.07 -22.12
CA MET A 279 4.43 -16.31 -21.09
C MET A 279 4.73 -14.80 -21.19
N LEU A 280 5.98 -14.41 -21.37
CA LEU A 280 6.38 -13.01 -21.52
C LEU A 280 5.99 -12.44 -22.90
N LEU A 281 6.04 -13.23 -23.95
CA LEU A 281 5.67 -12.80 -25.30
C LEU A 281 4.17 -12.64 -25.45
N LEU A 282 3.40 -13.68 -25.12
CA LEU A 282 1.96 -13.78 -25.39
C LEU A 282 1.06 -13.38 -24.20
N GLY A 283 1.59 -13.49 -22.96
CA GLY A 283 0.78 -13.36 -21.75
C GLY A 283 0.10 -14.68 -21.32
N GLN A 284 0.43 -15.80 -21.96
CA GLN A 284 -0.09 -17.14 -21.63
C GLN A 284 0.93 -17.89 -20.78
N PRO A 285 0.73 -18.03 -19.45
CA PRO A 285 1.57 -18.91 -18.66
C PRO A 285 1.37 -20.36 -19.06
N MET A 286 2.46 -21.10 -19.09
CA MET A 286 2.52 -22.49 -19.50
C MET A 286 3.29 -23.32 -18.48
N HIS A 287 3.08 -24.63 -18.50
CA HIS A 287 3.86 -25.58 -17.74
C HIS A 287 4.39 -26.71 -18.64
N ALA A 288 5.50 -27.31 -18.25
CA ALA A 288 6.12 -28.44 -18.92
C ALA A 288 6.23 -29.62 -17.95
N PHE A 289 5.61 -30.75 -18.30
CA PHE A 289 5.70 -32.00 -17.54
C PHE A 289 6.65 -32.98 -18.22
N ASP A 290 7.42 -33.71 -17.44
CA ASP A 290 8.11 -34.92 -17.87
C ASP A 290 7.08 -36.00 -18.12
N VAL A 291 6.96 -36.45 -19.36
CA VAL A 291 5.96 -37.45 -19.77
C VAL A 291 6.08 -38.76 -18.98
N ASP A 292 7.34 -39.21 -18.70
CA ASP A 292 7.59 -40.46 -17.98
C ASP A 292 7.18 -40.38 -16.50
N ARG A 293 6.89 -39.17 -16.00
CA ARG A 293 6.43 -38.91 -14.64
C ARG A 293 4.92 -38.77 -14.53
N ILE A 294 4.17 -38.74 -15.64
CA ILE A 294 2.73 -38.63 -15.67
C ILE A 294 2.14 -40.04 -15.83
N THR A 295 1.24 -40.43 -14.94
CA THR A 295 0.63 -41.76 -14.91
C THR A 295 -0.86 -41.67 -15.25
N GLY A 296 -1.26 -42.31 -16.36
CA GLY A 296 -2.67 -42.35 -16.76
C GLY A 296 -3.19 -41.04 -17.34
N ASN A 297 -4.43 -40.64 -16.95
CA ASN A 297 -5.12 -39.46 -17.43
C ASN A 297 -4.98 -38.28 -16.45
N LEU A 298 -5.30 -37.08 -16.92
CA LEU A 298 -5.30 -35.89 -16.06
C LEU A 298 -6.72 -35.54 -15.63
N VAL A 299 -6.83 -35.10 -14.39
CA VAL A 299 -8.06 -34.55 -13.81
C VAL A 299 -7.76 -33.21 -13.17
N VAL A 300 -8.47 -32.18 -13.59
CA VAL A 300 -8.49 -30.88 -12.95
C VAL A 300 -9.65 -30.84 -11.98
N ARG A 301 -9.36 -30.76 -10.70
CA ARG A 301 -10.33 -30.80 -9.61
C ARG A 301 -9.98 -29.85 -8.47
N CYS A 302 -10.92 -29.65 -7.56
CA CYS A 302 -10.60 -29.07 -6.27
C CYS A 302 -9.80 -30.07 -5.42
N ALA A 303 -8.88 -29.56 -4.61
CA ALA A 303 -8.10 -30.39 -3.69
C ALA A 303 -8.97 -30.99 -2.58
N THR A 304 -8.51 -32.08 -2.00
CA THR A 304 -9.09 -32.62 -0.77
C THR A 304 -8.42 -31.94 0.43
N GLU A 305 -9.19 -31.59 1.44
CA GLU A 305 -8.67 -30.93 2.65
C GLU A 305 -7.52 -31.72 3.28
N GLY A 306 -6.39 -31.04 3.49
CA GLY A 306 -5.17 -31.66 4.02
C GLY A 306 -4.35 -32.49 3.02
N GLU A 307 -4.74 -32.55 1.76
CA GLU A 307 -3.94 -33.13 0.69
C GLU A 307 -2.62 -32.36 0.55
N LYS A 308 -1.55 -32.98 0.11
CA LYS A 308 -0.22 -32.38 0.09
C LYS A 308 0.40 -32.45 -1.29
N VAL A 309 1.14 -31.40 -1.62
CA VAL A 309 2.00 -31.33 -2.81
C VAL A 309 3.34 -30.71 -2.44
N THR A 310 4.43 -31.22 -3.00
CA THR A 310 5.72 -30.52 -2.96
C THR A 310 5.86 -29.75 -4.27
N THR A 311 5.97 -28.42 -4.16
CA THR A 311 6.08 -27.51 -5.31
C THR A 311 7.52 -27.38 -5.79
N LEU A 312 7.73 -26.77 -6.98
CA LEU A 312 9.05 -26.59 -7.62
C LEU A 312 10.07 -25.79 -6.79
N ASP A 313 9.64 -25.13 -5.73
CA ASP A 313 10.50 -24.46 -4.74
C ASP A 313 10.90 -25.36 -3.56
N ASP A 314 10.70 -26.67 -3.68
CA ASP A 314 10.96 -27.71 -2.69
C ASP A 314 10.17 -27.56 -1.38
N VAL A 315 9.10 -26.78 -1.38
CA VAL A 315 8.23 -26.59 -0.21
C VAL A 315 7.06 -27.56 -0.26
N GLN A 316 6.88 -28.34 0.81
CA GLN A 316 5.67 -29.15 0.96
C GLN A 316 4.52 -28.28 1.46
N ARG A 317 3.43 -28.26 0.71
CA ARG A 317 2.24 -27.47 0.98
C ARG A 317 1.05 -28.37 1.33
N GLU A 318 0.32 -28.00 2.36
CA GLU A 318 -0.98 -28.59 2.71
C GLU A 318 -2.07 -27.82 1.98
N LEU A 319 -2.90 -28.53 1.22
CA LEU A 319 -3.88 -27.95 0.34
C LEU A 319 -5.22 -27.72 1.06
N HIS A 320 -5.93 -26.73 0.61
CA HIS A 320 -7.29 -26.41 1.05
C HIS A 320 -8.30 -26.83 0.00
N ALA A 321 -9.52 -27.20 0.41
CA ALA A 321 -10.58 -27.66 -0.49
C ALA A 321 -10.99 -26.66 -1.60
N GLU A 322 -10.62 -25.39 -1.49
CA GLU A 322 -10.83 -24.38 -2.56
C GLU A 322 -9.67 -24.30 -3.55
N ASP A 323 -8.54 -24.96 -3.29
CA ASP A 323 -7.41 -24.95 -4.21
C ASP A 323 -7.72 -25.85 -5.41
N VAL A 324 -7.44 -25.36 -6.61
CA VAL A 324 -7.56 -26.15 -7.82
C VAL A 324 -6.23 -26.81 -8.13
N VAL A 325 -6.27 -28.09 -8.44
CA VAL A 325 -5.10 -28.92 -8.69
C VAL A 325 -5.25 -29.68 -10.00
N ILE A 326 -4.11 -29.94 -10.64
CA ILE A 326 -3.98 -30.87 -11.75
C ILE A 326 -3.44 -32.17 -11.17
N CYS A 327 -4.18 -33.27 -11.34
CA CYS A 327 -3.84 -34.59 -10.83
C CYS A 327 -3.74 -35.61 -11.96
N ASP A 328 -2.90 -36.59 -11.74
CA ASP A 328 -2.90 -37.85 -12.50
C ASP A 328 -3.32 -39.02 -11.58
N ASP A 329 -3.17 -40.27 -12.04
CA ASP A 329 -3.52 -41.45 -11.23
C ASP A 329 -2.60 -41.66 -10.01
N SER A 330 -1.43 -40.97 -9.97
CA SER A 330 -0.48 -41.05 -8.86
C SER A 330 -0.73 -39.95 -7.77
N GLY A 331 -1.44 -38.85 -8.10
CA GLY A 331 -1.74 -37.79 -7.19
C GLY A 331 -1.64 -36.39 -7.81
N VAL A 332 -1.44 -35.38 -6.95
CA VAL A 332 -1.34 -33.97 -7.37
C VAL A 332 -0.02 -33.70 -8.08
N GLN A 333 -0.10 -33.20 -9.31
CA GLN A 333 1.04 -32.81 -10.13
C GLN A 333 1.29 -31.30 -10.18
N SER A 334 0.27 -30.47 -9.93
CA SER A 334 0.42 -29.01 -9.98
C SER A 334 -0.69 -28.32 -9.18
N LEU A 335 -0.34 -27.17 -8.58
CA LEU A 335 -1.29 -26.14 -8.15
C LEU A 335 -1.67 -25.31 -9.38
N ALA A 336 -2.88 -25.49 -9.89
CA ALA A 336 -3.35 -24.92 -11.14
C ALA A 336 -3.18 -23.39 -11.19
N GLY A 337 -2.48 -22.90 -12.20
CA GLY A 337 -2.23 -21.49 -12.40
C GLY A 337 -1.28 -20.80 -11.40
N VAL A 338 -0.70 -21.55 -10.45
CA VAL A 338 0.18 -20.99 -9.42
C VAL A 338 1.59 -21.56 -9.54
N MET A 339 1.78 -22.87 -9.35
CA MET A 339 3.10 -23.51 -9.42
C MET A 339 2.99 -25.02 -9.64
N GLY A 340 3.88 -25.54 -10.50
CA GLY A 340 4.03 -26.98 -10.72
C GLY A 340 4.54 -27.75 -9.50
N GLY A 341 4.27 -29.03 -9.46
CA GLY A 341 4.84 -29.96 -8.49
C GLY A 341 6.20 -30.48 -8.92
N SER A 342 7.05 -30.78 -7.95
CA SER A 342 8.41 -31.31 -8.18
C SER A 342 8.42 -32.74 -8.71
N THR A 343 7.30 -33.46 -8.58
CA THR A 343 7.20 -34.87 -9.02
C THR A 343 7.29 -35.09 -10.52
N SER A 344 6.77 -34.10 -11.29
CA SER A 344 6.74 -34.13 -12.76
C SER A 344 7.64 -33.09 -13.41
N GLU A 345 8.61 -32.57 -12.65
CA GLU A 345 9.59 -31.57 -13.11
C GLU A 345 10.47 -32.11 -14.22
N ILE A 346 10.79 -31.23 -15.20
CA ILE A 346 11.77 -31.51 -16.26
C ILE A 346 13.18 -31.64 -15.66
N SER A 347 13.91 -32.65 -16.08
CA SER A 347 15.26 -32.95 -15.64
C SER A 347 16.20 -33.18 -16.84
N ASP A 348 17.52 -33.29 -16.60
CA ASP A 348 18.53 -33.55 -17.62
C ASP A 348 18.34 -34.93 -18.30
N THR A 349 17.45 -35.78 -17.77
CA THR A 349 17.14 -37.09 -18.33
C THR A 349 15.80 -37.18 -19.05
N THR A 350 15.05 -36.07 -19.06
CA THR A 350 13.74 -36.02 -19.72
C THR A 350 13.92 -36.04 -21.24
N THR A 351 13.24 -36.98 -21.89
CA THR A 351 13.24 -37.09 -23.36
C THR A 351 11.92 -36.72 -24.01
N ASP A 352 10.86 -36.79 -23.27
CA ASP A 352 9.49 -36.51 -23.74
C ASP A 352 8.83 -35.44 -22.83
N VAL A 353 8.21 -34.44 -23.41
CA VAL A 353 7.62 -33.29 -22.68
C VAL A 353 6.15 -33.13 -23.06
N TYR A 354 5.27 -32.98 -22.07
CA TYR A 354 3.94 -32.40 -22.27
C TYR A 354 4.01 -30.91 -21.95
N PHE A 355 3.72 -30.08 -22.93
CA PHE A 355 3.37 -28.67 -22.67
C PHE A 355 1.90 -28.57 -22.28
N GLU A 356 1.63 -27.81 -21.20
CA GLU A 356 0.31 -27.47 -20.73
C GLU A 356 0.11 -25.96 -20.91
N ALA A 357 -1.07 -25.59 -21.43
CA ALA A 357 -1.58 -24.22 -21.42
C ALA A 357 -3.04 -24.25 -21.02
N ALA A 358 -3.44 -23.34 -20.15
CA ALA A 358 -4.79 -23.33 -19.60
C ALA A 358 -5.31 -21.92 -19.31
N THR A 359 -6.60 -21.83 -18.97
CA THR A 359 -7.24 -20.61 -18.48
C THR A 359 -8.03 -20.93 -17.23
N TRP A 360 -7.70 -20.26 -16.15
CA TRP A 360 -8.23 -20.49 -14.81
C TRP A 360 -9.16 -19.36 -14.34
N ASP A 361 -10.01 -19.65 -13.34
CA ASP A 361 -10.79 -18.61 -12.68
C ASP A 361 -9.85 -17.63 -11.90
N PRO A 362 -9.84 -16.32 -12.24
CA PRO A 362 -8.92 -15.36 -11.64
C PRO A 362 -9.02 -15.27 -10.12
N ILE A 363 -10.24 -15.39 -9.58
CA ILE A 363 -10.49 -15.30 -8.13
C ILE A 363 -9.90 -16.51 -7.41
N THR A 364 -10.10 -17.70 -7.97
CA THR A 364 -9.56 -18.94 -7.41
C THR A 364 -8.04 -18.90 -7.36
N VAL A 365 -7.37 -18.51 -8.46
CA VAL A 365 -5.90 -18.37 -8.49
C VAL A 365 -5.42 -17.34 -7.47
N ALA A 366 -6.06 -16.17 -7.39
CA ALA A 366 -5.70 -15.13 -6.43
C ALA A 366 -5.83 -15.60 -4.97
N ARG A 367 -6.88 -16.35 -4.64
CA ARG A 367 -7.08 -16.93 -3.29
C ARG A 367 -6.02 -17.97 -2.95
N THR A 368 -5.75 -18.89 -3.87
CA THR A 368 -4.73 -19.93 -3.71
C THR A 368 -3.34 -19.31 -3.53
N SER A 369 -2.96 -18.37 -4.39
CA SER A 369 -1.69 -17.63 -4.31
C SER A 369 -1.49 -16.97 -2.93
N ARG A 370 -2.50 -16.25 -2.43
CA ARG A 370 -2.44 -15.60 -1.11
C ARG A 370 -2.41 -16.60 0.04
N ARG A 371 -3.20 -17.68 -0.01
CA ARG A 371 -3.26 -18.73 1.01
C ARG A 371 -1.91 -19.39 1.22
N HIS A 372 -1.26 -19.74 0.13
CA HIS A 372 0.05 -20.36 0.15
C HIS A 372 1.23 -19.36 0.21
N LYS A 373 0.97 -18.06 0.22
CA LYS A 373 1.99 -16.97 0.17
C LYS A 373 2.95 -17.17 -1.00
N LEU A 374 2.41 -17.56 -2.14
CA LEU A 374 3.12 -17.97 -3.34
C LEU A 374 2.68 -17.08 -4.52
N SER A 375 3.40 -16.00 -4.75
CA SER A 375 3.19 -15.12 -5.90
C SER A 375 4.16 -15.49 -7.02
N SER A 376 3.66 -16.09 -8.08
CA SER A 376 4.42 -16.43 -9.28
C SER A 376 4.06 -15.48 -10.44
N GLU A 377 4.90 -15.41 -11.46
CA GLU A 377 4.60 -14.69 -12.70
C GLU A 377 3.38 -15.27 -13.42
N ALA A 378 3.15 -16.58 -13.27
CA ALA A 378 1.95 -17.25 -13.76
C ALA A 378 0.70 -16.81 -12.99
N SER A 379 0.70 -16.88 -11.64
CA SER A 379 -0.45 -16.48 -10.83
C SER A 379 -0.81 -15.01 -11.03
N ARG A 380 0.22 -14.13 -11.17
CA ARG A 380 0.02 -12.70 -11.45
C ARG A 380 -0.74 -12.43 -12.75
N ARG A 381 -0.53 -13.28 -13.80
CA ARG A 381 -1.25 -13.18 -15.06
C ARG A 381 -2.66 -13.76 -14.96
N PHE A 382 -2.77 -14.95 -14.39
CA PHE A 382 -4.08 -15.61 -14.27
C PHE A 382 -5.05 -14.84 -13.38
N GLU A 383 -4.59 -14.26 -12.27
CA GLU A 383 -5.47 -13.45 -11.40
C GLU A 383 -5.97 -12.16 -12.05
N ARG A 384 -5.35 -11.71 -13.16
CA ARG A 384 -5.75 -10.54 -13.94
C ARG A 384 -6.47 -10.87 -15.23
N GLY A 385 -6.60 -12.16 -15.54
CA GLY A 385 -7.23 -12.65 -16.75
C GLY A 385 -6.24 -12.93 -17.89
N VAL A 386 -6.25 -14.15 -18.38
CA VAL A 386 -5.48 -14.62 -19.55
C VAL A 386 -6.44 -14.88 -20.71
N ASP A 387 -6.00 -14.56 -21.91
CA ASP A 387 -6.78 -14.74 -23.14
C ASP A 387 -7.05 -16.25 -23.41
N PRO A 388 -8.29 -16.72 -23.32
CA PRO A 388 -8.60 -18.16 -23.54
C PRO A 388 -8.38 -18.62 -24.98
N ALA A 389 -8.27 -17.71 -25.92
CA ALA A 389 -8.00 -18.04 -27.32
C ALA A 389 -6.54 -18.44 -27.57
N LEU A 390 -5.62 -18.12 -26.65
CA LEU A 390 -4.19 -18.37 -26.83
C LEU A 390 -3.77 -19.82 -26.59
N VAL A 391 -4.57 -20.66 -25.94
CA VAL A 391 -4.16 -22.00 -25.50
C VAL A 391 -3.56 -22.81 -26.64
N GLU A 392 -4.21 -22.89 -27.78
CA GLU A 392 -3.73 -23.67 -28.92
C GLU A 392 -2.49 -23.07 -29.58
N VAL A 393 -2.51 -21.77 -29.77
CA VAL A 393 -1.40 -21.02 -30.39
C VAL A 393 -0.14 -21.14 -29.54
N ALA A 394 -0.26 -20.98 -28.23
CA ALA A 394 0.88 -21.07 -27.31
C ALA A 394 1.47 -22.49 -27.29
N LEU A 395 0.63 -23.54 -27.31
CA LEU A 395 1.08 -24.93 -27.36
C LEU A 395 1.85 -25.23 -28.64
N ASP A 396 1.35 -24.79 -29.79
CA ASP A 396 1.98 -25.02 -31.08
C ASP A 396 3.28 -24.24 -31.22
N MET A 397 3.32 -22.98 -30.72
CA MET A 397 4.55 -22.20 -30.66
C MET A 397 5.60 -22.84 -29.74
N ALA A 398 5.19 -23.29 -28.54
CA ALA A 398 6.09 -23.94 -27.59
C ALA A 398 6.70 -25.22 -28.16
N ALA A 399 5.88 -26.07 -28.72
CA ALA A 399 6.34 -27.35 -29.31
C ALA A 399 7.33 -27.08 -30.47
N SER A 400 7.00 -26.13 -31.36
CA SER A 400 7.86 -25.82 -32.52
C SER A 400 9.17 -25.17 -32.05
N LEU A 401 9.13 -24.27 -31.07
CA LEU A 401 10.33 -23.63 -30.54
C LEU A 401 11.24 -24.63 -29.82
N LEU A 402 10.68 -25.51 -28.97
CA LEU A 402 11.46 -26.55 -28.30
C LEU A 402 12.15 -27.48 -29.29
N VAL A 403 11.46 -27.95 -30.35
CA VAL A 403 12.05 -28.79 -31.39
C VAL A 403 13.19 -28.06 -32.13
N SER A 404 13.05 -26.78 -32.35
CA SER A 404 14.11 -25.97 -32.98
C SER A 404 15.38 -25.86 -32.13
N ILE A 405 15.23 -25.91 -30.79
CA ILE A 405 16.32 -25.77 -29.83
C ILE A 405 16.94 -27.14 -29.48
N ALA A 406 16.10 -28.08 -29.02
CA ALA A 406 16.52 -29.35 -28.43
C ALA A 406 16.24 -30.58 -29.31
N GLY A 407 15.81 -30.36 -30.55
CA GLY A 407 15.45 -31.45 -31.45
C GLY A 407 14.17 -32.18 -31.06
N GLY A 408 14.01 -33.40 -31.50
CA GLY A 408 12.83 -34.19 -31.22
C GLY A 408 11.76 -34.07 -32.29
N THR A 409 10.53 -34.54 -31.95
CA THR A 409 9.38 -34.63 -32.88
C THR A 409 8.11 -34.21 -32.15
N ILE A 410 7.33 -33.32 -32.78
CA ILE A 410 6.02 -32.93 -32.27
C ILE A 410 4.99 -34.03 -32.56
N SER A 411 4.22 -34.48 -31.54
CA SER A 411 3.12 -35.43 -31.77
C SER A 411 2.05 -34.80 -32.67
N ALA A 412 1.45 -35.61 -33.56
CA ALA A 412 0.26 -35.22 -34.29
C ALA A 412 -1.00 -35.16 -33.39
N GLU A 413 -0.94 -35.72 -32.20
CA GLU A 413 -2.02 -35.69 -31.23
C GLU A 413 -1.92 -34.44 -30.36
N ARG A 414 -3.08 -33.84 -30.03
CA ARG A 414 -3.20 -32.69 -29.15
C ARG A 414 -4.52 -32.76 -28.39
N THR A 415 -4.49 -32.60 -27.06
CA THR A 415 -5.72 -32.56 -26.27
C THR A 415 -6.11 -31.12 -26.01
N ILE A 416 -7.36 -30.77 -26.29
CA ILE A 416 -7.96 -29.46 -25.89
C ILE A 416 -9.31 -29.77 -25.26
N VAL A 417 -9.54 -29.27 -24.04
CA VAL A 417 -10.81 -29.42 -23.33
C VAL A 417 -11.32 -28.04 -22.93
N GLY A 418 -12.62 -27.82 -23.08
CA GLY A 418 -13.24 -26.52 -22.85
C GLY A 418 -13.25 -25.65 -24.11
N ASP A 419 -14.08 -24.61 -24.06
CA ASP A 419 -14.34 -23.71 -25.18
C ASP A 419 -13.83 -22.29 -24.85
N VAL A 420 -13.59 -21.49 -25.90
CA VAL A 420 -13.39 -20.04 -25.75
C VAL A 420 -14.74 -19.42 -25.45
N PRO A 421 -14.95 -18.83 -24.26
CA PRO A 421 -16.25 -18.24 -23.94
C PRO A 421 -16.54 -17.03 -24.82
N GLY A 422 -17.78 -16.92 -25.31
CA GLY A 422 -18.23 -15.70 -25.98
C GLY A 422 -18.23 -14.52 -25.02
N ARG A 423 -17.82 -13.36 -25.50
CA ARG A 423 -17.84 -12.13 -24.73
C ARG A 423 -19.21 -11.48 -24.79
N PRO A 424 -19.84 -11.10 -23.66
CA PRO A 424 -21.08 -10.36 -23.66
C PRO A 424 -20.90 -8.98 -24.32
N SER A 425 -21.85 -8.57 -25.17
CA SER A 425 -21.88 -7.22 -25.70
C SER A 425 -22.23 -6.21 -24.60
N ILE A 426 -21.63 -5.02 -24.68
CA ILE A 426 -21.85 -3.89 -23.79
C ILE A 426 -22.62 -2.82 -24.57
N LEU A 427 -23.82 -2.46 -24.09
CA LEU A 427 -24.62 -1.40 -24.69
C LEU A 427 -24.30 -0.07 -24.04
N MET A 428 -23.83 0.93 -24.82
CA MET A 428 -23.56 2.29 -24.35
C MET A 428 -24.13 3.36 -25.26
N ALA A 429 -24.35 4.57 -24.74
CA ALA A 429 -24.63 5.72 -25.58
C ALA A 429 -23.35 6.19 -26.29
N ALA A 430 -23.44 6.53 -27.57
CA ALA A 430 -22.28 7.05 -28.31
C ALA A 430 -21.73 8.37 -27.73
N SER A 431 -22.59 9.17 -27.06
CA SER A 431 -22.21 10.41 -26.38
C SER A 431 -21.59 10.21 -25.00
N LEU A 432 -21.65 9.00 -24.43
CA LEU A 432 -21.28 8.77 -23.03
C LEU A 432 -19.83 9.18 -22.67
N PRO A 433 -18.81 8.94 -23.51
CA PRO A 433 -17.44 9.41 -23.21
C PRO A 433 -17.38 10.94 -23.07
N GLY A 434 -18.04 11.66 -23.99
CA GLY A 434 -18.11 13.12 -23.96
C GLY A 434 -18.92 13.66 -22.77
N ASP A 435 -20.02 13.02 -22.43
CA ASP A 435 -20.87 13.39 -21.28
C ASP A 435 -20.11 13.27 -19.96
N ILE A 436 -19.24 12.26 -19.82
CA ILE A 436 -18.43 12.05 -18.62
C ILE A 436 -17.24 13.00 -18.57
N ALA A 437 -16.51 13.15 -19.69
CA ALA A 437 -15.30 13.99 -19.75
C ALA A 437 -15.62 15.50 -19.81
N GLY A 438 -16.83 15.89 -20.22
CA GLY A 438 -17.17 17.28 -20.49
C GLY A 438 -16.53 17.82 -21.77
N VAL A 439 -16.15 16.94 -22.69
CA VAL A 439 -15.55 17.24 -24.01
C VAL A 439 -16.39 16.56 -25.10
N GLU A 440 -16.57 17.21 -26.24
CA GLU A 440 -17.30 16.60 -27.34
C GLU A 440 -16.40 15.68 -28.18
N TYR A 441 -16.77 14.40 -28.22
CA TYR A 441 -16.18 13.43 -29.15
C TYR A 441 -17.19 13.07 -30.22
N SER A 442 -16.74 12.98 -31.47
CA SER A 442 -17.59 12.48 -32.54
C SER A 442 -17.90 11.00 -32.33
N ARG A 443 -19.08 10.55 -32.77
CA ARG A 443 -19.42 9.13 -32.71
C ARG A 443 -18.36 8.27 -33.43
N ASP A 444 -17.89 8.75 -34.59
CA ASP A 444 -16.93 8.01 -35.40
C ASP A 444 -15.57 7.90 -34.67
N THR A 445 -15.11 8.95 -33.98
CA THR A 445 -13.96 8.90 -33.06
C THR A 445 -14.13 7.83 -31.98
N VAL A 446 -15.29 7.77 -31.35
CA VAL A 446 -15.57 6.77 -30.31
C VAL A 446 -15.53 5.35 -30.89
N ILE A 447 -16.06 5.15 -32.10
CA ILE A 447 -16.02 3.84 -32.77
C ILE A 447 -14.56 3.48 -33.11
N ASP A 448 -13.82 4.40 -33.74
CA ASP A 448 -12.43 4.16 -34.18
C ASP A 448 -11.56 3.73 -32.97
N ARG A 449 -11.67 4.41 -31.81
CA ARG A 449 -10.91 4.04 -30.61
C ARG A 449 -11.30 2.68 -30.03
N LEU A 450 -12.60 2.34 -30.03
CA LEU A 450 -13.05 1.03 -29.59
C LEU A 450 -12.62 -0.10 -30.55
N GLU A 451 -12.62 0.14 -31.85
CA GLU A 451 -12.14 -0.83 -32.85
C GLU A 451 -10.61 -0.98 -32.76
N GLU A 452 -9.87 0.09 -32.49
CA GLU A 452 -8.41 0.09 -32.31
C GLU A 452 -7.95 -0.85 -31.17
N ILE A 453 -8.71 -0.91 -30.06
CA ILE A 453 -8.46 -1.87 -28.98
C ILE A 453 -8.97 -3.28 -29.26
N GLY A 454 -9.51 -3.53 -30.45
CA GLY A 454 -9.96 -4.84 -30.91
C GLY A 454 -11.43 -5.15 -30.63
N CYS A 455 -12.23 -4.19 -30.20
CA CYS A 455 -13.68 -4.40 -30.05
C CYS A 455 -14.39 -4.48 -31.41
N THR A 456 -15.48 -5.23 -31.44
CA THR A 456 -16.44 -5.17 -32.59
C THR A 456 -17.56 -4.23 -32.19
N VAL A 457 -17.85 -3.23 -33.02
CA VAL A 457 -18.84 -2.17 -32.73
C VAL A 457 -20.01 -2.24 -33.72
N GLU A 458 -21.21 -2.43 -33.22
CA GLU A 458 -22.45 -2.36 -33.98
C GLU A 458 -23.22 -1.10 -33.62
N VAL A 459 -23.61 -0.32 -34.65
CA VAL A 459 -24.34 0.94 -34.43
C VAL A 459 -25.85 0.67 -34.50
N SER A 460 -26.59 1.08 -33.46
CA SER A 460 -28.04 0.97 -33.47
C SER A 460 -28.70 1.76 -34.64
N SER A 461 -29.88 1.37 -35.04
CA SER A 461 -30.62 2.00 -36.17
C SER A 461 -30.86 3.52 -36.02
N CYS A 462 -30.89 4.03 -34.80
CA CYS A 462 -31.01 5.46 -34.52
C CYS A 462 -29.67 6.20 -34.45
N GLY A 463 -28.52 5.48 -34.51
CA GLY A 463 -27.19 6.05 -34.43
C GLY A 463 -26.75 6.54 -33.04
N ALA A 464 -27.63 6.46 -32.04
CA ALA A 464 -27.37 7.01 -30.71
C ALA A 464 -26.74 6.01 -29.72
N LYS A 465 -26.82 4.74 -30.00
CA LYS A 465 -26.26 3.67 -29.14
C LYS A 465 -25.32 2.79 -29.93
N LEU A 466 -24.30 2.34 -29.24
CA LEU A 466 -23.31 1.38 -29.71
C LEU A 466 -23.49 0.08 -28.92
N GLU A 467 -23.46 -1.05 -29.61
CA GLU A 467 -23.34 -2.37 -29.03
C GLU A 467 -21.90 -2.84 -29.27
N VAL A 468 -21.12 -2.92 -28.20
CA VAL A 468 -19.68 -3.14 -28.27
C VAL A 468 -19.35 -4.50 -27.72
N THR A 469 -18.73 -5.36 -28.53
CA THR A 469 -18.27 -6.69 -28.10
C THR A 469 -16.76 -6.66 -27.90
N PRO A 470 -16.27 -6.80 -26.64
CA PRO A 470 -14.84 -6.84 -26.35
C PRO A 470 -14.16 -8.09 -26.95
N PRO A 471 -12.86 -8.00 -27.33
CA PRO A 471 -12.10 -9.17 -27.72
C PRO A 471 -11.79 -10.08 -26.51
N THR A 472 -11.34 -11.31 -26.79
CA THR A 472 -11.12 -12.35 -25.77
C THR A 472 -10.05 -12.00 -24.76
N TRP A 473 -9.05 -11.20 -25.14
CA TRP A 473 -7.95 -10.75 -24.25
C TRP A 473 -8.30 -9.58 -23.34
N ARG A 474 -9.42 -8.88 -23.58
CA ARG A 474 -9.89 -7.77 -22.74
C ARG A 474 -10.93 -8.27 -21.74
N THR A 475 -10.45 -9.04 -20.76
CA THR A 475 -11.31 -9.61 -19.72
C THR A 475 -11.86 -8.57 -18.75
N ASP A 476 -11.24 -7.41 -18.70
CA ASP A 476 -11.57 -6.21 -17.91
C ASP A 476 -12.81 -5.46 -18.41
N LEU A 477 -13.04 -5.42 -19.73
CA LEU A 477 -14.15 -4.69 -20.30
C LEU A 477 -15.48 -5.43 -20.04
N THR A 478 -16.25 -4.90 -19.08
CA THR A 478 -17.51 -5.53 -18.61
C THR A 478 -18.70 -4.59 -18.55
N MET A 479 -18.45 -3.28 -18.53
CA MET A 479 -19.50 -2.27 -18.41
C MET A 479 -19.16 -1.00 -19.24
N PRO A 480 -20.15 -0.11 -19.48
CA PRO A 480 -19.94 1.10 -20.28
C PRO A 480 -18.83 2.02 -19.76
N ALA A 481 -18.60 2.07 -18.46
CA ALA A 481 -17.54 2.89 -17.88
C ALA A 481 -16.14 2.44 -18.33
N ASP A 482 -15.92 1.12 -18.49
CA ASP A 482 -14.65 0.57 -18.96
C ASP A 482 -14.36 1.02 -20.41
N LEU A 483 -15.41 1.06 -21.26
CA LEU A 483 -15.28 1.53 -22.65
C LEU A 483 -15.06 3.05 -22.72
N VAL A 484 -15.67 3.81 -21.81
CA VAL A 484 -15.40 5.25 -21.71
C VAL A 484 -13.95 5.53 -21.39
N GLU A 485 -13.39 4.82 -20.41
CA GLU A 485 -11.97 4.98 -20.04
C GLU A 485 -11.03 4.71 -21.20
N GLU A 486 -11.31 3.69 -22.02
CA GLU A 486 -10.52 3.38 -23.21
C GLU A 486 -10.55 4.54 -24.22
N VAL A 487 -11.72 5.11 -24.51
CA VAL A 487 -11.81 6.25 -25.40
C VAL A 487 -11.04 7.46 -24.87
N LEU A 488 -11.21 7.77 -23.58
CA LEU A 488 -10.59 8.96 -22.99
C LEU A 488 -9.07 8.85 -22.93
N ARG A 489 -8.52 7.68 -22.60
CA ARG A 489 -7.08 7.49 -22.52
C ARG A 489 -6.38 7.55 -23.90
N LEU A 490 -7.06 7.05 -24.95
CA LEU A 490 -6.49 7.06 -26.31
C LEU A 490 -6.65 8.42 -27.00
N GLU A 491 -7.69 9.19 -26.65
CA GLU A 491 -7.82 10.57 -27.11
C GLU A 491 -6.89 11.54 -26.39
N GLY A 492 -6.43 11.20 -25.19
CA GLY A 492 -5.52 12.00 -24.34
C GLY A 492 -6.23 12.61 -23.14
N LEU A 493 -5.87 12.12 -21.95
CA LEU A 493 -6.42 12.65 -20.68
C LEU A 493 -5.98 14.08 -20.40
N GLU A 494 -4.84 14.49 -20.91
CA GLU A 494 -4.27 15.85 -20.81
C GLU A 494 -5.07 16.89 -21.59
N ASP A 495 -5.80 16.48 -22.63
CA ASP A 495 -6.64 17.37 -23.43
C ASP A 495 -7.99 17.69 -22.77
N ILE A 496 -8.34 16.99 -21.67
CA ILE A 496 -9.56 17.25 -20.90
C ILE A 496 -9.36 18.50 -20.06
N PRO A 497 -10.17 19.58 -20.30
CA PRO A 497 -9.98 20.83 -19.57
C PRO A 497 -10.30 20.68 -18.07
N SER A 498 -9.40 21.15 -17.23
CA SER A 498 -9.62 21.23 -15.78
C SER A 498 -10.61 22.34 -15.45
N ILE A 499 -11.87 21.98 -15.29
CA ILE A 499 -12.94 22.92 -14.90
C ILE A 499 -13.21 22.76 -13.41
N VAL A 500 -12.81 23.77 -12.63
CA VAL A 500 -13.12 23.80 -11.22
C VAL A 500 -14.62 24.11 -11.04
N PRO A 501 -15.43 23.20 -10.49
CA PRO A 501 -16.85 23.45 -10.28
C PRO A 501 -17.03 24.61 -9.31
N THR A 502 -17.96 25.51 -9.65
CA THR A 502 -18.35 26.57 -8.71
C THR A 502 -18.99 25.94 -7.48
N ALA A 503 -18.40 26.19 -6.33
CA ALA A 503 -18.97 25.70 -5.07
C ALA A 503 -20.38 26.30 -4.91
N PRO A 504 -21.43 25.48 -4.72
CA PRO A 504 -22.75 26.01 -4.47
C PRO A 504 -22.72 26.90 -3.23
N ALA A 505 -23.47 27.99 -3.24
CA ALA A 505 -23.65 28.84 -2.07
C ALA A 505 -24.19 27.99 -0.91
N GLY A 506 -23.31 27.47 -0.13
CA GLY A 506 -23.61 26.56 0.96
C GLY A 506 -24.04 27.29 2.23
N ARG A 507 -24.56 26.51 3.17
CA ARG A 507 -24.93 27.02 4.52
C ARG A 507 -23.71 27.30 5.40
N GLY A 508 -22.49 27.16 4.84
CA GLY A 508 -21.23 27.23 5.58
C GLY A 508 -21.02 26.01 6.47
N LEU A 509 -20.23 26.17 7.53
CA LEU A 509 -19.92 25.08 8.45
C LEU A 509 -21.16 24.66 9.26
N THR A 510 -21.29 23.38 9.53
CA THR A 510 -22.28 22.86 10.48
C THR A 510 -22.02 23.40 11.90
N PRO A 511 -22.99 23.36 12.81
CA PRO A 511 -22.76 23.74 14.21
C PRO A 511 -21.60 22.98 14.85
N ALA A 512 -21.47 21.67 14.59
CA ALA A 512 -20.37 20.85 15.10
C ALA A 512 -18.99 21.29 14.56
N GLN A 513 -18.90 21.56 13.27
CA GLN A 513 -17.67 22.04 12.64
C GLN A 513 -17.27 23.44 13.17
N ARG A 514 -18.23 24.34 13.36
CA ARG A 514 -17.98 25.65 13.97
C ARG A 514 -17.49 25.53 15.39
N ARG A 515 -18.08 24.61 16.19
CA ARG A 515 -17.65 24.34 17.56
C ARG A 515 -16.23 23.81 17.60
N ARG A 516 -15.90 22.78 16.79
CA ARG A 516 -14.53 22.22 16.71
C ARG A 516 -13.52 23.32 16.39
N ARG A 517 -13.82 24.16 15.39
CA ARG A 517 -12.96 25.27 14.99
C ARG A 517 -12.82 26.34 16.09
N ALA A 518 -13.91 26.68 16.77
CA ALA A 518 -13.89 27.65 17.86
C ALA A 518 -13.05 27.17 19.05
N ILE A 519 -13.15 25.89 19.41
CA ILE A 519 -12.35 25.25 20.46
C ILE A 519 -10.86 25.30 20.10
N GLY A 520 -10.48 24.85 18.90
CA GLY A 520 -9.09 24.87 18.47
C GLY A 520 -8.49 26.29 18.49
N HIS A 521 -9.19 27.28 17.93
CA HIS A 521 -8.75 28.67 17.98
C HIS A 521 -8.63 29.20 19.42
N ALA A 522 -9.60 28.90 20.27
CA ALA A 522 -9.59 29.38 21.65
C ALA A 522 -8.39 28.80 22.42
N LEU A 523 -8.08 27.54 22.28
CA LEU A 523 -6.91 26.92 22.92
C LEU A 523 -5.59 27.48 22.35
N ALA A 524 -5.47 27.63 21.03
CA ALA A 524 -4.29 28.21 20.40
C ALA A 524 -4.05 29.65 20.86
N TYR A 525 -5.09 30.48 20.92
CA TYR A 525 -4.97 31.85 21.45
C TYR A 525 -4.67 31.92 22.95
N ASN A 526 -4.93 30.88 23.70
CA ASN A 526 -4.57 30.72 25.10
C ASN A 526 -3.20 30.06 25.32
N GLY A 527 -2.36 29.94 24.28
CA GLY A 527 -0.95 29.54 24.40
C GLY A 527 -0.68 28.03 24.23
N TYR A 528 -1.67 27.22 23.84
CA TYR A 528 -1.44 25.81 23.55
C TYR A 528 -1.07 25.61 22.08
N ALA A 529 -0.13 24.71 21.81
CA ALA A 529 0.20 24.26 20.46
C ALA A 529 -0.66 23.05 20.06
N GLU A 530 -1.26 23.11 18.87
CA GLU A 530 -2.06 21.98 18.36
C GLU A 530 -1.15 20.85 17.87
N ILE A 531 -1.51 19.63 18.22
CA ILE A 531 -0.95 18.41 17.65
C ILE A 531 -2.06 17.50 17.12
N LEU A 532 -1.71 16.58 16.24
CA LEU A 532 -2.59 15.52 15.80
C LEU A 532 -2.31 14.25 16.63
N PRO A 533 -3.14 13.92 17.62
CA PRO A 533 -2.99 12.68 18.38
C PRO A 533 -3.15 11.48 17.47
N THR A 534 -2.25 10.49 17.56
CA THR A 534 -2.43 9.24 16.84
C THR A 534 -3.56 8.43 17.50
N PRO A 535 -4.37 7.71 16.72
CA PRO A 535 -5.44 6.88 17.30
C PRO A 535 -4.91 5.58 17.91
N PHE A 536 -3.66 5.21 17.62
CA PHE A 536 -3.06 3.95 18.05
C PHE A 536 -2.35 4.13 19.39
N ILE A 537 -2.60 3.20 20.32
CA ILE A 537 -2.02 3.19 21.66
C ILE A 537 -1.32 1.85 21.93
N ALA A 538 -0.34 1.88 22.85
CA ALA A 538 0.31 0.67 23.33
C ALA A 538 -0.63 -0.19 24.18
N ASP A 539 -0.51 -1.50 24.06
CA ASP A 539 -1.39 -2.45 24.75
C ASP A 539 -1.25 -2.40 26.28
N ASP A 540 -0.09 -1.96 26.79
CA ASP A 540 0.23 -1.89 28.22
C ASP A 540 -0.02 -0.50 28.85
N VAL A 541 -0.48 0.49 28.09
CA VAL A 541 -0.62 1.88 28.56
C VAL A 541 -1.49 1.99 29.81
N PHE A 542 -2.55 1.20 29.89
CA PHE A 542 -3.47 1.20 31.04
C PHE A 542 -2.91 0.46 32.26
N ASP A 543 -1.94 -0.43 32.07
CA ASP A 543 -1.17 -1.04 33.15
C ASP A 543 -0.15 -0.03 33.72
N VAL A 544 0.49 0.76 32.84
CA VAL A 544 1.34 1.89 33.27
C VAL A 544 0.54 2.88 34.11
N TRP A 545 -0.72 3.15 33.76
CA TRP A 545 -1.61 4.03 34.53
C TRP A 545 -2.21 3.36 35.78
N ASN A 546 -1.98 2.05 35.96
CA ASN A 546 -2.56 1.25 37.06
C ASN A 546 -4.09 1.28 37.08
N LEU A 547 -4.74 1.31 35.90
CA LEU A 547 -6.19 1.24 35.85
C LEU A 547 -6.69 -0.12 36.37
N PRO A 548 -7.82 -0.16 37.08
CA PRO A 548 -8.50 -1.41 37.44
C PRO A 548 -8.77 -2.29 36.21
N ALA A 549 -8.81 -3.60 36.41
CA ALA A 549 -9.00 -4.54 35.29
C ALA A 549 -10.40 -4.41 34.63
N ASP A 550 -11.37 -3.91 35.39
CA ASP A 550 -12.75 -3.66 34.95
C ASP A 550 -13.01 -2.22 34.47
N ASP A 551 -11.97 -1.39 34.38
CA ASP A 551 -12.11 -0.03 33.85
C ASP A 551 -12.54 -0.09 32.37
N SER A 552 -13.60 0.65 32.04
CA SER A 552 -14.20 0.63 30.69
C SER A 552 -13.24 1.08 29.60
N ARG A 553 -12.22 1.89 29.90
CA ARG A 553 -11.21 2.34 28.93
C ARG A 553 -10.31 1.22 28.45
N ARG A 554 -10.25 0.08 29.19
CA ARG A 554 -9.52 -1.13 28.75
C ARG A 554 -10.24 -1.93 27.67
N ASN A 555 -11.48 -1.62 27.39
CA ASN A 555 -12.25 -2.27 26.32
C ASN A 555 -11.90 -1.64 24.96
N VAL A 556 -10.70 -1.95 24.46
CA VAL A 556 -10.16 -1.41 23.22
C VAL A 556 -10.52 -2.26 22.02
N VAL A 557 -10.51 -1.65 20.84
CA VAL A 557 -10.57 -2.33 19.55
C VAL A 557 -9.13 -2.55 19.06
N THR A 558 -8.76 -3.80 18.85
CA THR A 558 -7.42 -4.17 18.36
C THR A 558 -7.41 -4.31 16.83
N VAL A 559 -6.40 -3.74 16.17
CA VAL A 559 -6.20 -3.84 14.72
C VAL A 559 -5.63 -5.21 14.38
N GLN A 560 -6.20 -5.90 13.40
CA GLN A 560 -5.81 -7.25 13.03
C GLN A 560 -4.39 -7.34 12.45
N ASN A 561 -3.96 -6.31 11.70
CA ASN A 561 -2.65 -6.23 11.04
C ASN A 561 -2.00 -4.87 11.26
N PRO A 562 -1.61 -4.53 12.51
CA PRO A 562 -1.02 -3.23 12.82
C PRO A 562 0.33 -3.04 12.12
N LEU A 563 0.64 -1.79 11.75
CA LEU A 563 1.95 -1.43 11.22
C LEU A 563 3.05 -1.60 12.27
N GLU A 564 2.74 -1.26 13.53
CA GLU A 564 3.61 -1.46 14.69
C GLU A 564 2.90 -2.37 15.69
N ALA A 565 3.48 -3.54 15.94
CA ALA A 565 2.91 -4.53 16.86
C ALA A 565 2.78 -4.02 18.31
N SER A 566 3.62 -3.04 18.71
CA SER A 566 3.57 -2.41 20.02
C SER A 566 2.39 -1.44 20.21
N ASN A 567 1.78 -0.95 19.12
CA ASN A 567 0.70 0.01 19.12
C ASN A 567 -0.48 -0.53 18.31
N SER A 568 -1.03 -1.66 18.76
CA SER A 568 -2.05 -2.40 18.02
C SER A 568 -3.49 -2.01 18.34
N SER A 569 -3.71 -1.22 19.39
CA SER A 569 -5.06 -0.91 19.89
C SER A 569 -5.49 0.52 19.57
N LEU A 570 -6.78 0.70 19.27
CA LEU A 570 -7.37 2.03 19.11
C LEU A 570 -7.71 2.66 20.47
N GLY A 571 -7.28 3.90 20.65
CA GLY A 571 -7.40 4.61 21.92
C GLY A 571 -8.83 4.93 22.32
N THR A 572 -9.18 4.63 23.56
CA THR A 572 -10.42 5.06 24.23
C THR A 572 -10.28 6.42 24.90
N THR A 573 -9.09 7.04 24.81
CA THR A 573 -8.72 8.34 25.36
C THR A 573 -7.59 8.93 24.50
N LEU A 574 -7.50 10.25 24.40
CA LEU A 574 -6.43 10.94 23.67
C LEU A 574 -5.12 11.03 24.45
N LEU A 575 -5.18 10.86 25.77
CA LEU A 575 -4.04 11.13 26.66
C LEU A 575 -2.78 10.31 26.34
N PRO A 576 -2.82 9.03 25.99
CA PRO A 576 -1.59 8.27 25.68
C PRO A 576 -0.74 8.95 24.61
N SER A 577 -1.34 9.28 23.47
CA SER A 577 -0.67 9.95 22.36
C SER A 577 -0.19 11.35 22.73
N MET A 578 -0.99 12.09 23.51
CA MET A 578 -0.63 13.43 24.00
C MET A 578 0.57 13.39 24.96
N LEU A 579 0.61 12.40 25.86
CA LEU A 579 1.71 12.21 26.81
C LEU A 579 3.00 11.77 26.12
N ASP A 580 2.90 10.93 25.08
CA ASP A 580 4.05 10.55 24.25
C ASP A 580 4.63 11.77 23.50
N ALA A 581 3.78 12.69 23.05
CA ALA A 581 4.23 13.93 22.45
C ALA A 581 4.97 14.82 23.47
N VAL A 582 4.49 14.93 24.73
CA VAL A 582 5.21 15.63 25.80
C VAL A 582 6.57 14.98 26.05
N LYS A 583 6.61 13.67 26.25
CA LYS A 583 7.84 12.91 26.47
C LYS A 583 8.87 13.15 25.36
N ARG A 584 8.42 13.15 24.12
CA ARG A 584 9.25 13.40 22.94
C ARG A 584 9.82 14.81 22.94
N ASN A 585 9.01 15.83 23.21
CA ASN A 585 9.47 17.23 23.23
C ASN A 585 10.48 17.45 24.36
N VAL A 586 10.16 16.99 25.58
CA VAL A 586 11.05 17.13 26.74
C VAL A 586 12.40 16.41 26.48
N SER A 587 12.38 15.19 25.91
CA SER A 587 13.62 14.46 25.58
C SER A 587 14.47 15.15 24.51
N ARG A 588 13.88 16.06 23.73
CA ARG A 588 14.56 16.87 22.71
C ARG A 588 15.01 18.24 23.21
N GLY A 589 14.85 18.49 24.49
CA GLY A 589 15.34 19.72 25.13
C GLY A 589 14.32 20.83 25.31
N GLU A 590 13.02 20.58 25.04
CA GLU A 590 11.94 21.54 25.30
C GLU A 590 11.25 21.17 26.63
N PRO A 591 11.60 21.81 27.76
CA PRO A 591 11.05 21.46 29.06
C PRO A 591 9.66 22.07 29.33
N ASN A 592 9.29 23.12 28.58
CA ASN A 592 8.06 23.87 28.78
C ASN A 592 7.09 23.55 27.67
N VAL A 593 6.17 22.65 27.91
CA VAL A 593 5.29 22.10 26.89
C VAL A 593 3.84 22.36 27.28
N ALA A 594 3.06 22.94 26.34
CA ALA A 594 1.62 23.08 26.45
C ALA A 594 0.99 22.70 25.11
N LEU A 595 0.35 21.54 25.05
CA LEU A 595 -0.20 20.96 23.83
C LEU A 595 -1.71 20.76 23.95
N PHE A 596 -2.40 20.81 22.82
CA PHE A 596 -3.78 20.33 22.72
C PHE A 596 -3.99 19.49 21.46
N GLY A 597 -5.02 18.64 21.48
CA GLY A 597 -5.47 17.88 20.34
C GLY A 597 -6.99 17.74 20.35
N VAL A 598 -7.60 17.67 19.18
CA VAL A 598 -9.06 17.50 18.99
C VAL A 598 -9.28 16.38 17.99
N GLU A 599 -9.51 15.18 18.50
CA GLU A 599 -9.66 13.97 17.69
C GLU A 599 -10.72 13.02 18.24
N GLN A 600 -11.05 11.99 17.45
CA GLN A 600 -11.99 10.96 17.86
C GLN A 600 -11.28 9.89 18.71
N VAL A 601 -11.96 9.40 19.73
CA VAL A 601 -11.59 8.18 20.44
C VAL A 601 -12.48 7.03 19.99
N THR A 602 -12.08 5.77 20.26
CA THR A 602 -12.81 4.59 19.80
C THR A 602 -13.33 3.80 20.98
N ILE A 603 -14.64 3.70 21.12
CA ILE A 603 -15.31 3.00 22.24
C ILE A 603 -16.03 1.78 21.68
N ALA A 604 -15.58 0.59 22.08
CA ALA A 604 -16.17 -0.67 21.66
C ALA A 604 -17.54 -0.90 22.31
N HIS A 605 -18.50 -1.43 21.53
CA HIS A 605 -19.84 -1.78 22.04
C HIS A 605 -19.94 -3.17 22.67
N GLY A 606 -18.93 -4.00 22.57
CA GLY A 606 -18.97 -5.37 23.12
C GLY A 606 -19.80 -6.38 22.28
N HIS A 607 -20.12 -6.06 21.04
CA HIS A 607 -20.91 -6.93 20.15
C HIS A 607 -20.08 -7.92 19.31
N GLY A 608 -18.82 -8.09 19.60
CA GLY A 608 -17.96 -9.05 18.89
C GLY A 608 -17.63 -8.61 17.46
N VAL A 609 -17.72 -9.55 16.50
CA VAL A 609 -17.38 -9.32 15.10
C VAL A 609 -18.57 -8.71 14.37
N SER A 610 -18.31 -7.64 13.58
CA SER A 610 -19.32 -7.04 12.72
C SER A 610 -19.81 -8.04 11.65
N PRO A 611 -21.13 -8.07 11.34
CA PRO A 611 -21.63 -8.89 10.27
C PRO A 611 -21.02 -8.48 8.91
N MET A 612 -20.75 -9.49 8.07
CA MET A 612 -20.28 -9.28 6.71
C MET A 612 -21.39 -9.67 5.72
N PRO A 613 -22.26 -8.74 5.33
CA PRO A 613 -23.30 -9.04 4.35
C PRO A 613 -22.68 -9.34 2.98
N SER A 614 -23.38 -10.17 2.18
CA SER A 614 -22.95 -10.47 0.81
C SER A 614 -22.90 -9.20 -0.05
N VAL A 615 -21.87 -9.09 -0.87
CA VAL A 615 -21.72 -8.00 -1.85
C VAL A 615 -22.50 -8.26 -3.16
N ALA A 616 -23.06 -9.46 -3.33
CA ALA A 616 -23.78 -9.85 -4.53
C ALA A 616 -25.14 -9.13 -4.69
N ASN A 617 -25.75 -8.72 -3.56
CA ASN A 617 -27.01 -7.98 -3.53
C ASN A 617 -26.93 -6.88 -2.47
N ARG A 618 -27.73 -5.82 -2.64
CA ARG A 618 -27.91 -4.82 -1.59
C ARG A 618 -28.43 -5.48 -0.32
N PRO A 619 -27.76 -5.29 0.84
CA PRO A 619 -28.25 -5.79 2.12
C PRO A 619 -29.64 -5.20 2.47
N SER A 620 -30.42 -5.94 3.26
CA SER A 620 -31.67 -5.40 3.80
C SER A 620 -31.42 -4.22 4.75
N ASP A 621 -32.41 -3.37 4.94
CA ASP A 621 -32.27 -2.24 5.87
C ASP A 621 -32.00 -2.71 7.34
N GLU A 622 -32.46 -3.89 7.71
CA GLU A 622 -32.15 -4.53 8.99
C GLU A 622 -30.67 -4.95 9.08
N GLN A 623 -30.15 -5.58 8.04
CA GLN A 623 -28.74 -5.95 7.98
C GLN A 623 -27.83 -4.72 8.00
N ILE A 624 -28.23 -3.62 7.33
CA ILE A 624 -27.52 -2.35 7.38
C ILE A 624 -27.55 -1.76 8.80
N ALA A 625 -28.69 -1.79 9.46
CA ALA A 625 -28.82 -1.32 10.84
C ALA A 625 -27.95 -2.13 11.81
N ASP A 626 -27.95 -3.46 11.69
CA ASP A 626 -27.10 -4.34 12.49
C ASP A 626 -25.59 -4.08 12.25
N LEU A 627 -25.21 -3.87 10.98
CA LEU A 627 -23.83 -3.50 10.64
C LEU A 627 -23.44 -2.18 11.28
N LEU A 628 -24.26 -1.14 11.15
CA LEU A 628 -23.99 0.17 11.74
C LEU A 628 -23.94 0.12 13.27
N TYR A 629 -24.81 -0.67 13.89
CA TYR A 629 -24.83 -0.86 15.33
C TYR A 629 -23.62 -1.62 15.88
N SER A 630 -23.02 -2.50 15.07
CA SER A 630 -21.82 -3.26 15.46
C SER A 630 -20.52 -2.44 15.39
N LEU A 631 -20.54 -1.28 14.73
CA LEU A 631 -19.37 -0.42 14.66
C LEU A 631 -19.11 0.26 16.02
N PRO A 632 -17.82 0.47 16.38
CA PRO A 632 -17.50 1.22 17.60
C PRO A 632 -18.01 2.65 17.51
N VAL A 633 -18.38 3.24 18.67
CA VAL A 633 -18.68 4.69 18.74
C VAL A 633 -17.39 5.48 18.73
N GLN A 634 -17.38 6.57 17.99
CA GLN A 634 -16.21 7.43 17.87
C GLN A 634 -16.54 8.88 18.23
N PRO A 635 -16.72 9.21 19.53
CA PRO A 635 -16.97 10.56 19.97
C PRO A 635 -15.73 11.45 19.77
N LEU A 636 -15.99 12.72 19.51
CA LEU A 636 -14.95 13.73 19.40
C LEU A 636 -14.54 14.21 20.78
N HIS A 637 -13.27 14.02 21.13
CA HIS A 637 -12.67 14.51 22.36
C HIS A 637 -11.75 15.68 22.09
N VAL A 638 -11.50 16.48 23.10
CA VAL A 638 -10.44 17.47 23.19
C VAL A 638 -9.60 17.18 24.41
N ALA A 639 -8.27 17.22 24.26
CA ALA A 639 -7.36 17.06 25.38
C ALA A 639 -6.31 18.18 25.37
N THR A 640 -5.89 18.58 26.57
CA THR A 640 -4.71 19.43 26.77
C THR A 640 -3.74 18.75 27.72
N VAL A 641 -2.45 18.97 27.51
CA VAL A 641 -1.39 18.50 28.41
C VAL A 641 -0.35 19.61 28.55
N GLY A 642 0.07 19.86 29.79
CA GLY A 642 1.10 20.87 30.06
C GLY A 642 2.09 20.44 31.13
N THR A 643 3.33 20.92 31.00
CA THR A 643 4.43 20.71 31.95
C THR A 643 5.43 21.83 31.88
N GLY A 644 6.27 21.98 32.91
CA GLY A 644 7.32 23.02 32.98
C GLY A 644 6.77 24.38 33.38
N GLN A 645 7.31 25.43 32.82
CA GLN A 645 6.88 26.82 33.08
C GLN A 645 5.76 27.21 32.12
N TRP A 646 4.66 27.72 32.68
CA TRP A 646 3.61 28.37 31.90
C TRP A 646 4.00 29.79 31.53
N GLU A 647 4.49 30.54 32.52
CA GLU A 647 5.07 31.87 32.30
C GLU A 647 6.57 31.80 32.57
N LEU A 648 7.35 32.24 31.60
CA LEU A 648 8.81 32.27 31.74
C LEU A 648 9.26 33.41 32.63
N THR A 649 10.30 33.18 33.45
CA THR A 649 10.99 34.24 34.19
C THR A 649 11.57 35.30 33.21
N GLY A 650 11.31 36.54 33.50
CA GLY A 650 11.72 37.63 32.62
C GLY A 650 11.60 39.01 33.27
N PRO A 651 11.67 40.08 32.47
CA PRO A 651 11.58 41.47 32.98
C PRO A 651 10.28 41.79 33.73
N TRP A 652 9.26 40.95 33.52
CA TRP A 652 7.92 41.18 34.08
C TRP A 652 7.68 40.40 35.40
N GLY A 653 8.60 39.53 35.81
CA GLY A 653 8.48 38.76 37.05
C GLY A 653 9.19 37.42 37.00
N ASP A 654 9.00 36.67 38.10
CA ASP A 654 9.65 35.36 38.29
C ASP A 654 9.05 34.22 37.46
N GLY A 655 8.00 34.50 36.72
CA GLY A 655 7.27 33.44 35.99
C GLY A 655 6.52 32.47 36.92
N ARG A 656 5.83 31.50 36.35
CA ARG A 656 5.11 30.47 37.12
C ARG A 656 5.08 29.11 36.41
N ALA A 657 5.05 28.04 37.18
CA ALA A 657 4.91 26.70 36.64
C ALA A 657 3.49 26.44 36.14
N TYR A 658 3.38 25.51 35.17
CA TYR A 658 2.11 24.93 34.77
C TYR A 658 1.56 24.08 35.92
N THR A 659 0.26 24.21 36.22
CA THR A 659 -0.38 23.58 37.38
C THR A 659 -1.72 22.94 37.01
N TYR A 660 -2.33 22.21 37.94
CA TYR A 660 -3.68 21.66 37.77
C TYR A 660 -4.72 22.75 37.50
N ALA A 661 -4.51 23.99 38.00
CA ALA A 661 -5.40 25.11 37.72
C ALA A 661 -5.41 25.48 36.24
N ASP A 662 -4.26 25.41 35.57
CA ASP A 662 -4.15 25.67 34.13
C ASP A 662 -4.85 24.60 33.29
N ALA A 663 -4.75 23.34 33.70
CA ALA A 663 -5.50 22.26 33.08
C ALA A 663 -7.01 22.45 33.22
N ILE A 664 -7.49 22.88 34.40
CA ILE A 664 -8.90 23.21 34.63
C ILE A 664 -9.30 24.43 33.79
N GLU A 665 -8.47 25.49 33.77
CA GLU A 665 -8.75 26.67 32.93
C GLU A 665 -8.84 26.33 31.45
N SER A 666 -8.04 25.38 30.96
CA SER A 666 -8.16 24.92 29.58
C SER A 666 -9.54 24.30 29.29
N ALA A 667 -10.13 23.60 30.26
CA ALA A 667 -11.50 23.10 30.13
C ALA A 667 -12.53 24.24 30.09
N GLN A 668 -12.32 25.28 30.91
CA GLN A 668 -13.18 26.48 30.87
C GLN A 668 -13.06 27.24 29.55
N VAL A 669 -11.85 27.30 28.96
CA VAL A 669 -11.64 27.85 27.61
C VAL A 669 -12.44 27.06 26.57
N VAL A 670 -12.40 25.74 26.62
CA VAL A 670 -13.20 24.86 25.75
C VAL A 670 -14.68 25.11 25.92
N ALA A 671 -15.14 25.17 27.15
CA ALA A 671 -16.56 25.40 27.49
C ALA A 671 -17.06 26.75 26.94
N ARG A 672 -16.33 27.84 27.22
CA ARG A 672 -16.65 29.17 26.69
C ARG A 672 -16.72 29.18 25.16
N ALA A 673 -15.75 28.51 24.49
CA ALA A 673 -15.74 28.39 23.04
C ALA A 673 -16.89 27.54 22.48
N ALA A 674 -17.36 26.57 23.26
CA ALA A 674 -18.50 25.72 22.93
C ALA A 674 -19.86 26.35 23.27
N GLY A 675 -19.88 27.46 24.03
CA GLY A 675 -21.10 28.14 24.51
C GLY A 675 -21.81 27.35 25.61
N VAL A 676 -21.07 26.67 26.51
CA VAL A 676 -21.61 25.90 27.62
C VAL A 676 -20.95 26.32 28.94
N ASP A 677 -21.67 26.16 30.05
CA ASP A 677 -21.15 26.37 31.38
C ASP A 677 -20.73 25.03 31.98
N LEU A 678 -19.50 25.00 32.53
CA LEU A 678 -18.99 23.84 33.27
C LEU A 678 -19.08 24.09 34.77
N THR A 679 -19.52 23.09 35.48
CA THR A 679 -19.38 22.98 36.93
C THR A 679 -18.26 22.04 37.27
N LEU A 680 -17.52 22.32 38.35
CA LEU A 680 -16.35 21.59 38.78
C LEU A 680 -16.63 20.88 40.11
N GLU A 681 -16.34 19.59 40.19
CA GLU A 681 -16.37 18.82 41.40
C GLU A 681 -15.05 18.10 41.67
N ASN A 682 -14.65 17.97 42.92
CA ASN A 682 -13.48 17.13 43.24
C ASN A 682 -13.77 15.68 42.87
N ALA A 683 -12.82 15.05 42.22
CA ALA A 683 -12.94 13.70 41.74
C ALA A 683 -11.68 12.85 42.01
N GLU A 684 -11.88 11.56 42.11
CA GLU A 684 -10.81 10.56 42.10
C GLU A 684 -10.94 9.72 40.82
N MET A 685 -10.07 9.98 39.81
CA MET A 685 -10.07 9.30 38.54
C MET A 685 -8.62 9.14 38.05
N LEU A 686 -8.17 7.90 37.85
CA LEU A 686 -6.89 7.66 37.21
C LEU A 686 -6.95 8.05 35.72
N PRO A 687 -5.89 8.62 35.14
CA PRO A 687 -4.54 8.76 35.67
C PRO A 687 -4.29 10.03 36.52
N TRP A 688 -5.29 10.80 36.90
CA TRP A 688 -5.12 12.02 37.70
C TRP A 688 -4.86 11.75 39.17
N HIS A 689 -4.28 12.74 39.85
CA HIS A 689 -4.00 12.73 41.27
C HIS A 689 -5.29 12.91 42.07
N PRO A 690 -5.65 12.05 43.02
CA PRO A 690 -6.94 12.08 43.74
C PRO A 690 -7.24 13.41 44.46
N GLY A 691 -6.23 14.12 44.93
CA GLY A 691 -6.41 15.44 45.58
C GLY A 691 -6.30 16.66 44.66
N ARG A 692 -6.09 16.46 43.35
CA ARG A 692 -5.89 17.54 42.35
C ARG A 692 -6.55 17.20 41.04
N CYS A 693 -7.71 16.57 41.07
CA CYS A 693 -8.52 16.20 39.92
C CYS A 693 -9.90 16.81 40.06
N ALA A 694 -10.40 17.41 39.02
CA ALA A 694 -11.75 17.91 38.88
C ALA A 694 -12.51 17.08 37.84
N ALA A 695 -13.70 16.62 38.17
CA ALA A 695 -14.70 16.21 37.20
C ALA A 695 -15.34 17.47 36.60
N LEU A 696 -15.42 17.45 35.26
CA LEU A 696 -16.00 18.50 34.45
C LEU A 696 -17.45 18.12 34.14
N LYS A 697 -18.42 18.93 34.55
CA LYS A 697 -19.84 18.62 34.39
C LYS A 697 -20.56 19.67 33.61
N VAL A 698 -21.56 19.24 32.83
CA VAL A 698 -22.60 20.06 32.23
C VAL A 698 -23.95 19.57 32.81
N GLY A 699 -24.52 20.35 33.69
CA GLY A 699 -25.63 19.88 34.55
C GLY A 699 -25.18 18.72 35.44
N GLU A 700 -25.86 17.58 35.39
CA GLU A 700 -25.49 16.38 36.13
C GLU A 700 -24.55 15.43 35.38
N THR A 701 -24.27 15.71 34.10
CA THR A 701 -23.45 14.83 33.24
C THR A 701 -21.97 15.18 33.34
N VAL A 702 -21.14 14.19 33.71
CA VAL A 702 -19.68 14.30 33.63
C VAL A 702 -19.26 14.18 32.17
N VAL A 703 -18.61 15.22 31.68
CA VAL A 703 -18.13 15.28 30.28
C VAL A 703 -16.61 15.14 30.16
N GLY A 704 -15.88 15.13 31.27
CA GLY A 704 -14.43 14.97 31.25
C GLY A 704 -13.79 15.17 32.61
N TYR A 705 -12.45 15.21 32.60
CA TYR A 705 -11.62 15.39 33.81
C TYR A 705 -10.44 16.30 33.50
N ALA A 706 -10.00 17.07 34.53
CA ALA A 706 -8.84 17.92 34.43
C ALA A 706 -8.06 17.96 35.77
N GLY A 707 -6.75 18.04 35.70
CA GLY A 707 -5.92 18.11 36.90
C GLY A 707 -4.48 17.70 36.71
N GLU A 708 -3.76 17.55 37.83
CA GLU A 708 -2.39 17.02 37.87
C GLU A 708 -2.43 15.49 37.73
N LEU A 709 -1.53 14.91 36.95
CA LEU A 709 -1.44 13.47 36.81
C LEU A 709 -0.81 12.84 38.06
N HIS A 710 -1.16 11.59 38.34
CA HIS A 710 -0.70 10.86 39.51
C HIS A 710 0.82 10.64 39.48
N PRO A 711 1.58 10.92 40.54
CA PRO A 711 3.05 10.81 40.55
C PRO A 711 3.58 9.44 40.10
N GLN A 712 2.95 8.35 40.51
CA GLN A 712 3.34 7.01 40.08
C GLN A 712 3.10 6.75 38.58
N VAL A 713 2.06 7.36 38.02
CA VAL A 713 1.81 7.31 36.57
C VAL A 713 2.91 8.04 35.81
N LEU A 714 3.25 9.27 36.27
CA LEU A 714 4.33 10.06 35.70
C LEU A 714 5.68 9.34 35.72
N GLU A 715 6.01 8.73 36.86
CA GLU A 715 7.25 7.95 37.03
C GLU A 715 7.31 6.77 36.05
N ARG A 716 6.26 5.93 36.00
CA ARG A 716 6.20 4.75 35.13
C ARG A 716 6.21 5.12 33.67
N ALA A 717 5.51 6.20 33.28
CA ALA A 717 5.48 6.69 31.90
C ALA A 717 6.75 7.44 31.49
N GLY A 718 7.65 7.76 32.45
CA GLY A 718 8.85 8.56 32.17
C GLY A 718 8.56 10.00 31.81
N LEU A 719 7.57 10.61 32.46
CA LEU A 719 7.12 11.98 32.23
C LEU A 719 7.64 12.91 33.33
N PRO A 720 7.77 14.24 33.02
CA PRO A 720 8.15 15.22 34.02
C PRO A 720 7.18 15.23 35.21
N ALA A 721 7.72 15.45 36.43
CA ALA A 721 6.90 15.64 37.60
C ALA A 721 5.93 16.82 37.41
N ARG A 722 4.73 16.70 37.99
CA ARG A 722 3.70 17.72 37.96
C ARG A 722 3.10 18.01 36.58
N THR A 723 3.27 17.11 35.63
CA THR A 723 2.53 17.18 34.36
C THR A 723 1.03 17.14 34.64
N CYS A 724 0.29 18.06 34.02
CA CYS A 724 -1.16 18.17 34.18
C CYS A 724 -1.85 17.94 32.83
N ALA A 725 -3.07 17.42 32.86
CA ALA A 725 -3.84 17.10 31.68
C ALA A 725 -5.34 17.39 31.87
N MET A 726 -6.00 17.69 30.76
CA MET A 726 -7.46 17.76 30.66
C MET A 726 -7.87 16.88 29.48
N GLU A 727 -8.97 16.18 29.62
CA GLU A 727 -9.69 15.54 28.51
C GLU A 727 -11.18 15.71 28.68
N LEU A 728 -11.88 16.07 27.60
CA LEU A 728 -13.30 16.37 27.59
C LEU A 728 -13.94 15.82 26.29
N ASP A 729 -15.10 15.15 26.43
CA ASP A 729 -15.95 14.71 25.34
C ASP A 729 -16.74 15.88 24.76
N VAL A 730 -16.32 16.38 23.60
CA VAL A 730 -16.98 17.48 22.86
C VAL A 730 -18.34 17.04 22.32
N SER A 731 -18.51 15.75 22.01
CA SER A 731 -19.77 15.21 21.48
C SER A 731 -20.87 15.18 22.54
N ALA A 732 -20.50 15.07 23.82
CA ALA A 732 -21.44 15.09 24.93
C ALA A 732 -21.94 16.52 25.30
N LEU A 733 -21.28 17.57 24.75
CA LEU A 733 -21.68 18.95 25.04
C LEU A 733 -22.99 19.31 24.30
N PRO A 734 -23.95 19.90 24.97
CA PRO A 734 -25.19 20.35 24.31
C PRO A 734 -24.91 21.45 23.30
N PHE A 735 -25.73 21.53 22.25
CA PHE A 735 -25.73 22.65 21.33
C PHE A 735 -26.74 23.68 21.83
N ASP A 736 -26.25 24.75 22.43
CA ASP A 736 -27.13 25.90 22.70
C ASP A 736 -27.23 26.74 21.42
N GLN A 737 -28.48 26.99 21.02
CA GLN A 737 -28.75 27.69 19.78
C GLN A 737 -28.80 29.22 19.93
N LYS A 738 -28.87 29.70 21.17
CA LYS A 738 -29.00 31.13 21.47
C LYS A 738 -28.21 31.50 22.71
N LEU A 739 -27.14 32.27 22.53
CA LEU A 739 -26.52 32.98 23.65
C LEU A 739 -27.50 34.06 24.12
N PRO A 740 -27.83 34.08 25.41
CA PRO A 740 -28.65 35.18 25.96
C PRO A 740 -27.91 36.52 25.75
N ALA A 741 -28.64 37.51 25.33
CA ALA A 741 -28.08 38.87 25.27
C ALA A 741 -27.72 39.32 26.66
N PRO A 742 -26.54 39.95 26.88
CA PRO A 742 -26.19 40.51 28.18
C PRO A 742 -27.20 41.59 28.57
N VAL A 743 -27.62 41.58 29.84
CA VAL A 743 -28.44 42.66 30.42
C VAL A 743 -27.53 43.82 30.72
N LEU A 744 -27.68 44.86 29.93
CA LEU A 744 -26.91 46.08 30.11
C LEU A 744 -27.71 47.13 30.89
N SER A 745 -27.12 47.70 31.92
CA SER A 745 -27.68 48.80 32.66
C SER A 745 -26.82 50.06 32.51
N SER A 746 -27.42 51.21 32.36
CA SER A 746 -26.72 52.49 32.32
C SER A 746 -26.46 53.07 33.71
N PHE A 747 -26.92 52.43 34.77
CA PHE A 747 -26.70 52.86 36.13
C PHE A 747 -25.39 52.36 36.69
N PRO A 748 -24.70 53.09 37.60
CA PRO A 748 -23.45 52.70 38.18
C PRO A 748 -23.62 51.45 39.07
N ALA A 749 -22.59 50.58 39.02
CA ALA A 749 -22.52 49.47 39.95
C ALA A 749 -22.04 49.91 41.33
N LEU A 750 -22.48 49.20 42.37
CA LEU A 750 -22.00 49.30 43.73
C LEU A 750 -21.21 48.07 44.10
N LEU A 751 -20.02 48.23 44.69
CA LEU A 751 -19.17 47.11 45.09
C LEU A 751 -19.18 46.97 46.60
N GLN A 752 -19.30 45.75 47.07
CA GLN A 752 -19.14 45.42 48.51
C GLN A 752 -18.32 44.13 48.63
N ASP A 753 -17.42 44.12 49.59
CA ASP A 753 -16.57 42.97 49.87
C ASP A 753 -17.13 42.18 51.05
N VAL A 754 -16.90 40.84 50.99
CA VAL A 754 -17.21 39.92 52.08
C VAL A 754 -16.03 38.98 52.27
N ALA A 755 -15.57 38.83 53.48
CA ALA A 755 -14.54 37.85 53.85
C ALA A 755 -15.12 36.78 54.76
N LEU A 756 -15.05 35.53 54.34
CA LEU A 756 -15.63 34.40 55.03
C LEU A 756 -14.56 33.43 55.53
N VAL A 757 -14.57 33.10 56.81
CA VAL A 757 -13.71 32.06 57.35
C VAL A 757 -14.41 30.69 57.25
N VAL A 758 -13.75 29.75 56.58
CA VAL A 758 -14.29 28.38 56.35
C VAL A 758 -13.21 27.34 56.66
N ASP A 759 -13.61 26.07 56.78
CA ASP A 759 -12.63 24.99 56.89
C ASP A 759 -11.77 24.89 55.61
N GLU A 760 -10.50 24.54 55.76
CA GLU A 760 -9.54 24.39 54.65
C GLU A 760 -10.06 23.41 53.58
N ALA A 761 -10.80 22.35 53.97
CA ALA A 761 -11.34 21.36 53.07
C ALA A 761 -12.50 21.88 52.15
N VAL A 762 -13.12 23.00 52.51
CA VAL A 762 -14.23 23.54 51.70
C VAL A 762 -13.68 24.22 50.46
N PRO A 763 -14.09 23.78 49.24
CA PRO A 763 -13.67 24.42 48.01
C PRO A 763 -14.13 25.90 47.91
N ALA A 764 -13.26 26.78 47.45
CA ALA A 764 -13.62 28.22 47.32
C ALA A 764 -14.79 28.42 46.36
N GLU A 765 -14.88 27.64 45.28
CA GLU A 765 -15.97 27.69 44.31
C GLU A 765 -17.33 27.32 44.93
N SER A 766 -17.34 26.33 45.86
CA SER A 766 -18.56 25.96 46.57
C SER A 766 -19.04 27.11 47.45
N VAL A 767 -18.09 27.84 48.07
CA VAL A 767 -18.44 29.07 48.85
C VAL A 767 -18.91 30.18 47.94
N ARG A 768 -18.24 30.43 46.81
CA ARG A 768 -18.63 31.42 45.81
C ARG A 768 -20.08 31.21 45.35
N ALA A 769 -20.40 29.97 44.95
CA ALA A 769 -21.72 29.59 44.47
C ALA A 769 -22.81 29.86 45.55
N VAL A 770 -22.54 29.57 46.81
CA VAL A 770 -23.48 29.85 47.91
C VAL A 770 -23.61 31.34 48.19
N VAL A 771 -22.52 32.12 48.11
CA VAL A 771 -22.54 33.58 48.18
C VAL A 771 -23.37 34.18 47.03
N GLU A 772 -23.18 33.68 45.81
CA GLU A 772 -23.94 34.08 44.64
C GLU A 772 -25.45 33.72 44.79
N GLU A 773 -25.76 32.52 45.24
CA GLU A 773 -27.15 32.11 45.54
C GLU A 773 -27.79 33.00 46.55
N GLY A 774 -27.08 33.32 47.65
CA GLY A 774 -27.58 34.12 48.74
C GLY A 774 -27.81 35.59 48.33
N ALA A 775 -26.81 36.22 47.75
CA ALA A 775 -26.88 37.62 47.27
C ALA A 775 -27.79 37.78 46.07
N GLY A 776 -27.90 36.75 45.21
CA GLY A 776 -28.72 36.74 43.99
C GLY A 776 -30.21 36.75 44.27
N THR A 777 -30.64 36.39 45.47
CA THR A 777 -32.05 36.46 45.84
C THR A 777 -32.65 37.88 45.75
N SER A 778 -31.81 38.90 45.83
CA SER A 778 -32.21 40.30 45.64
C SER A 778 -32.51 40.66 44.18
N GLY A 779 -32.04 39.89 43.19
CA GLY A 779 -32.07 40.21 41.76
C GLY A 779 -31.16 41.38 41.35
N LEU A 780 -30.31 41.83 42.27
CA LEU A 780 -29.41 42.99 42.08
C LEU A 780 -27.97 42.60 41.87
N LEU A 781 -27.59 41.37 42.17
CA LEU A 781 -26.22 40.84 42.01
C LEU A 781 -25.84 40.73 40.54
N GLU A 782 -24.74 41.35 40.12
CA GLU A 782 -24.19 41.23 38.76
C GLU A 782 -23.05 40.18 38.68
N SER A 783 -22.12 40.19 39.66
CA SER A 783 -21.05 39.21 39.75
C SER A 783 -20.53 39.01 41.17
N VAL A 784 -19.90 37.85 41.43
CA VAL A 784 -19.13 37.52 42.62
C VAL A 784 -17.76 37.06 42.21
N GLU A 785 -16.71 37.73 42.66
CA GLU A 785 -15.32 37.43 42.33
C GLU A 785 -14.50 37.17 43.57
N LEU A 786 -13.80 36.02 43.64
CA LEU A 786 -12.82 35.73 44.68
C LEU A 786 -11.54 36.52 44.38
N PHE A 787 -11.11 37.42 45.31
CA PHE A 787 -9.91 38.19 45.08
C PHE A 787 -8.79 37.91 46.09
N ASP A 788 -9.08 37.27 47.25
CA ASP A 788 -8.05 36.92 48.23
C ASP A 788 -8.36 35.62 48.97
N VAL A 789 -7.31 34.82 49.19
CA VAL A 789 -7.34 33.61 50.02
C VAL A 789 -6.27 33.74 51.12
N TYR A 790 -6.71 34.06 52.34
CA TYR A 790 -5.78 34.27 53.41
C TYR A 790 -5.74 33.10 54.40
N ARG A 791 -4.53 32.71 54.81
CA ARG A 791 -4.26 31.68 55.80
C ARG A 791 -3.38 32.23 56.91
N SER A 792 -3.74 32.05 58.15
CA SER A 792 -2.92 32.45 59.30
C SER A 792 -3.35 31.66 60.52
N GLU A 793 -2.44 31.45 61.46
CA GLU A 793 -2.72 30.82 62.77
C GLU A 793 -3.81 31.55 63.53
N ALA A 794 -3.96 32.87 63.33
CA ALA A 794 -5.00 33.67 63.96
C ALA A 794 -6.44 33.30 63.55
N LEU A 795 -6.63 32.60 62.40
CA LEU A 795 -7.92 32.11 61.94
C LEU A 795 -8.35 30.79 62.60
N GLY A 796 -7.42 30.09 63.29
CA GLY A 796 -7.56 28.76 63.83
C GLY A 796 -6.97 27.70 62.94
N GLU A 797 -6.57 26.57 63.53
CA GLU A 797 -5.96 25.46 62.79
C GLU A 797 -6.99 24.85 61.83
N GLY A 798 -6.56 24.60 60.55
CA GLY A 798 -7.40 24.02 59.50
C GLY A 798 -8.47 24.95 58.92
N LYS A 799 -8.33 26.27 59.09
CA LYS A 799 -9.23 27.26 58.52
C LYS A 799 -8.52 28.20 57.52
N LYS A 800 -9.29 28.72 56.55
CA LYS A 800 -8.90 29.74 55.61
C LYS A 800 -9.97 30.83 55.53
N SER A 801 -9.57 32.06 55.17
CA SER A 801 -10.47 33.17 54.85
C SER A 801 -10.53 33.35 53.34
N LEU A 802 -11.72 33.39 52.79
CA LEU A 802 -12.00 33.66 51.37
C LEU A 802 -12.64 35.03 51.28
N ALA A 803 -12.03 35.95 50.50
CA ALA A 803 -12.56 37.31 50.33
C ALA A 803 -13.15 37.42 48.90
N PHE A 804 -14.42 37.79 48.87
CA PHE A 804 -15.20 37.93 47.63
C PHE A 804 -15.60 39.38 47.47
N SER A 805 -15.49 39.90 46.22
CA SER A 805 -16.07 41.17 45.81
C SER A 805 -17.41 40.90 45.14
N LEU A 806 -18.45 41.51 45.68
CA LEU A 806 -19.80 41.43 45.15
C LEU A 806 -20.13 42.69 44.41
N ARG A 807 -20.50 42.57 43.15
CA ARG A 807 -20.90 43.65 42.29
C ARG A 807 -22.41 43.68 42.13
N PHE A 808 -23.03 44.77 42.56
CA PHE A 808 -24.47 44.96 42.49
C PHE A 808 -24.85 46.02 41.49
N ARG A 809 -25.95 45.85 40.80
CA ARG A 809 -26.46 46.79 39.84
C ARG A 809 -27.96 46.57 39.60
N ALA A 810 -28.72 47.68 39.60
CA ALA A 810 -30.13 47.60 39.20
C ALA A 810 -30.30 48.01 37.73
N PRO A 811 -31.29 47.45 37.00
CA PRO A 811 -31.56 47.79 35.60
C PRO A 811 -32.20 49.19 35.44
N ASP A 812 -32.82 49.73 36.47
CA ASP A 812 -33.73 50.83 36.41
C ASP A 812 -33.39 52.02 37.34
N ARG A 813 -32.45 51.87 38.27
CA ARG A 813 -32.06 52.94 39.23
C ARG A 813 -30.61 52.78 39.73
N THR A 814 -30.10 53.78 40.42
CA THR A 814 -28.91 53.72 41.23
C THR A 814 -29.25 53.06 42.57
N LEU A 815 -28.38 52.07 42.97
CA LEU A 815 -28.54 51.37 44.24
C LEU A 815 -28.07 52.20 45.44
N THR A 816 -28.62 51.92 46.61
CA THR A 816 -28.16 52.42 47.89
C THR A 816 -27.27 51.38 48.60
N ASP A 817 -26.40 51.84 49.50
CA ASP A 817 -25.55 50.94 50.31
C ASP A 817 -26.35 49.95 51.14
N ASP A 818 -27.54 50.38 51.66
CA ASP A 818 -28.39 49.54 52.50
C ASP A 818 -28.93 48.33 51.73
N GLU A 819 -29.41 48.56 50.48
CA GLU A 819 -29.93 47.48 49.61
C GLU A 819 -28.84 46.42 49.31
N CYS A 820 -27.60 46.86 49.03
CA CYS A 820 -26.51 45.95 48.77
C CYS A 820 -26.01 45.24 50.04
N SER A 821 -26.02 45.93 51.16
CA SER A 821 -25.69 45.38 52.47
C SER A 821 -26.66 44.31 52.95
N GLU A 822 -27.95 44.43 52.67
CA GLU A 822 -28.95 43.44 52.93
C GLU A 822 -28.69 42.19 52.12
N ALA A 823 -28.43 42.28 50.79
CA ALA A 823 -28.09 41.18 49.91
C ALA A 823 -26.79 40.48 50.32
N ARG A 824 -25.76 41.25 50.74
CA ARG A 824 -24.50 40.70 51.26
C ARG A 824 -24.71 39.93 52.55
N LEU A 825 -25.57 40.40 53.45
CA LEU A 825 -25.87 39.70 54.70
C LEU A 825 -26.60 38.39 54.45
N GLN A 826 -27.49 38.34 53.46
CA GLN A 826 -28.14 37.10 53.05
C GLN A 826 -27.12 36.07 52.52
N ALA A 827 -26.12 36.53 51.75
CA ALA A 827 -25.02 35.67 51.31
C ALA A 827 -24.22 35.10 52.50
N VAL A 828 -23.87 35.94 53.48
CA VAL A 828 -23.17 35.53 54.72
C VAL A 828 -23.98 34.49 55.49
N GLU A 829 -25.30 34.75 55.72
CA GLU A 829 -26.17 33.85 56.42
C GLU A 829 -26.27 32.49 55.74
N ARG A 830 -26.42 32.48 54.39
CA ARG A 830 -26.48 31.25 53.61
C ARG A 830 -25.18 30.45 53.68
N ALA A 831 -24.03 31.13 53.55
CA ALA A 831 -22.73 30.51 53.70
C ALA A 831 -22.52 29.94 55.12
N GLY A 832 -22.98 30.62 56.14
CA GLY A 832 -22.96 30.15 57.50
C GLY A 832 -23.79 28.90 57.72
N GLN A 833 -25.00 28.89 57.15
CA GLN A 833 -25.90 27.69 57.23
C GLN A 833 -25.31 26.47 56.52
N ARG A 834 -24.64 26.65 55.37
CA ARG A 834 -24.19 25.52 54.56
C ARG A 834 -22.77 25.01 54.92
N PHE A 835 -21.88 25.88 55.27
CA PHE A 835 -20.46 25.56 55.56
C PHE A 835 -19.97 25.92 56.94
N GLY A 836 -20.84 26.44 57.81
CA GLY A 836 -20.40 27.03 59.10
C GLY A 836 -19.47 28.25 58.89
N ALA A 837 -19.62 28.97 57.76
CA ALA A 837 -18.79 30.11 57.45
C ALA A 837 -19.03 31.27 58.45
N GLU A 838 -17.94 31.88 58.94
CA GLU A 838 -18.00 33.04 59.83
C GLU A 838 -17.48 34.30 59.10
N LEU A 839 -18.22 35.40 59.27
CA LEU A 839 -17.76 36.68 58.70
C LEU A 839 -16.46 37.11 59.41
N ARG A 840 -15.43 37.32 58.65
CA ARG A 840 -14.19 37.90 59.17
C ARG A 840 -14.38 39.39 59.46
N ALA A 841 -14.12 39.83 60.67
CA ALA A 841 -14.23 41.23 61.08
C ALA A 841 -13.15 42.08 60.48
#